data_18cfe920cd4d0c93dbfe7ee3dc3cc81d
#
_entry.id   18cfe920cd4d0c93dbfe7ee3dc3cc81d
#
_cell.length_a   1.000
_cell.length_b   1.000
_cell.length_c   1.000
_cell.angle_alpha   90.00
_cell.angle_beta   90.00
_cell.angle_gamma   90.00
#
_symmetry.space_group_name_H-M   'P 1'
#
loop_
_entity.id
_entity.type
_entity.pdbx_description
1 polymer ?
#
loop_
_entity_poly.entity_id
_entity_poly.type
_entity_poly.pdbx_seq_one_letter_code
_entity_poly.pdbx_strand_id
1 'polypeptide(L)'
;MNMILHNNSDAASNIENGDTIANPLHKESGTYKKFDRVIANPPFSQNYNKSEVKFESRFAYGWAPETGKKADLMFVQHMIASLKDRGMMATIMPHGVLFRGGREKAIREKLIEGLHNEGETIIEAIIGLPQGLFYGTGIPACVVVINKNKPDELKDKILFINADAEFAEGKNQNKLRPEDIEKIDFVFTNKKKYDKYSRLVDLKKIRENEYNLNIRRYVDNTPESEPENVKAHLNGGIPKLEVESFKKEYDKFNFDYKIMFLGNSEFLKFREEISEKDLIKEKIEDEASVKESFHEMREAIKKWWEYAKDDFSKIELSKENGHKISEIRKELLHSMKQEFVKVGVLDDFQSSGVFVNWWNNIKYDLKTISSVGWSESLIPDDVLISTFFSFEEEEIEKIESKLAEEESLLAETLEEVDYEGEEDKKPSKSEITKYLKSEAKELNQLGKDRDAAELKSQVDAIEKHDNQVKKLKKGLTHKQDELKHKVLLKRLGSEGSKKHFNDLIEQAQEDLKKAEESSEEKIHGKNRTTVINNLKKDISVLEKKLAEIEGFMDSIGGMIEPADCKILILRKHFDLINNELNRYLNNEKRALITILENFWDKYKVPSKELEEERAKAKQELDEYLNKLRYYDG
;
A
#
# COMPACT_ATOMS: atom_id res chain seq x y z
N MET A 1 -10.58 14.86 -14.90
CA MET A 1 -9.72 15.78 -15.67
C MET A 1 -8.52 15.07 -16.28
N ASN A 2 -7.61 14.45 -15.52
CA ASN A 2 -6.44 13.75 -16.07
C ASN A 2 -6.78 12.67 -17.13
N MET A 3 -7.86 11.93 -16.96
CA MET A 3 -8.29 10.89 -17.91
C MET A 3 -8.69 11.47 -19.28
N ILE A 4 -9.30 12.66 -19.28
CA ILE A 4 -9.70 13.38 -20.50
C ILE A 4 -8.48 13.97 -21.20
N LEU A 5 -7.58 14.60 -20.43
CA LEU A 5 -6.38 15.26 -20.95
C LEU A 5 -5.36 14.27 -21.56
N HIS A 6 -5.34 13.00 -21.09
CA HIS A 6 -4.42 11.99 -21.61
C HIS A 6 -4.87 11.31 -22.90
N ASN A 7 -6.13 11.38 -23.26
CA ASN A 7 -6.67 10.60 -24.37
C ASN A 7 -7.03 11.41 -25.64
N ASN A 8 -7.16 12.75 -25.53
CA ASN A 8 -7.50 13.57 -26.70
C ASN A 8 -7.13 15.04 -26.46
N SER A 9 -6.42 15.64 -27.42
CA SER A 9 -6.06 17.07 -27.39
C SER A 9 -7.28 18.00 -27.35
N ASP A 10 -8.44 17.59 -27.90
CA ASP A 10 -9.66 18.38 -27.94
C ASP A 10 -10.57 18.20 -26.71
N ALA A 11 -10.23 17.32 -25.80
CA ALA A 11 -11.04 16.97 -24.64
C ALA A 11 -11.21 18.13 -23.65
N ALA A 12 -10.25 19.04 -23.57
CA ALA A 12 -10.31 20.22 -22.70
C ALA A 12 -11.47 21.18 -23.05
N SER A 13 -11.85 21.27 -24.34
CA SER A 13 -12.95 22.13 -24.83
C SER A 13 -14.33 21.61 -24.41
N ASN A 14 -14.45 20.39 -23.90
CA ASN A 14 -15.70 19.75 -23.50
C ASN A 14 -15.95 19.74 -21.99
N ILE A 15 -15.19 20.51 -21.22
CA ILE A 15 -15.34 20.61 -19.76
C ILE A 15 -16.16 21.87 -19.44
N GLU A 16 -17.34 21.67 -18.83
CA GLU A 16 -18.25 22.72 -18.43
C GLU A 16 -18.43 22.75 -16.92
N ASN A 17 -18.58 23.95 -16.35
CA ASN A 17 -18.83 24.15 -14.92
C ASN A 17 -20.24 24.69 -14.72
N GLY A 18 -21.12 23.95 -14.05
CA GLY A 18 -22.49 24.35 -13.79
C GLY A 18 -23.31 23.34 -13.03
N ASP A 19 -24.53 23.72 -12.65
CA ASP A 19 -25.49 22.81 -12.03
C ASP A 19 -26.13 21.93 -13.10
N THR A 20 -25.70 20.67 -13.14
CA THR A 20 -26.15 19.67 -14.11
C THR A 20 -27.62 19.30 -13.94
N ILE A 21 -28.19 19.34 -12.70
CA ILE A 21 -29.62 19.05 -12.48
C ILE A 21 -30.46 20.23 -13.01
N ALA A 22 -30.11 21.45 -12.65
CA ALA A 22 -30.86 22.62 -13.06
C ALA A 22 -30.74 22.87 -14.59
N ASN A 23 -29.50 22.93 -15.11
CA ASN A 23 -29.26 23.29 -16.51
C ASN A 23 -28.03 22.55 -17.07
N PRO A 24 -28.18 21.40 -17.72
CA PRO A 24 -27.07 20.72 -18.38
C PRO A 24 -26.45 21.58 -19.46
N LEU A 25 -25.14 21.80 -19.43
CA LEU A 25 -24.41 22.68 -20.33
C LEU A 25 -23.98 21.97 -21.63
N HIS A 26 -23.74 20.67 -21.60
CA HIS A 26 -23.48 19.90 -22.81
C HIS A 26 -24.74 19.74 -23.65
N LYS A 27 -24.80 20.50 -24.73
CA LYS A 27 -25.97 20.57 -25.62
C LYS A 27 -25.61 20.21 -27.05
N GLU A 28 -26.58 19.64 -27.75
CA GLU A 28 -26.52 19.31 -29.17
C GLU A 28 -27.93 19.49 -29.77
N SER A 29 -28.04 20.20 -30.88
CA SER A 29 -29.30 20.43 -31.59
C SER A 29 -30.45 20.95 -30.70
N GLY A 30 -30.15 21.85 -29.75
CA GLY A 30 -31.15 22.48 -28.86
C GLY A 30 -31.59 21.62 -27.67
N THR A 31 -31.05 20.46 -27.50
CA THR A 31 -31.29 19.57 -26.34
C THR A 31 -29.97 19.19 -25.66
N TYR A 32 -30.05 18.39 -24.56
CA TYR A 32 -28.87 17.84 -23.91
C TYR A 32 -28.22 16.76 -24.78
N LYS A 33 -26.87 16.73 -24.78
CA LYS A 33 -26.07 15.77 -25.54
C LYS A 33 -26.20 14.35 -24.96
N LYS A 34 -26.22 13.33 -25.85
CA LYS A 34 -26.27 11.93 -25.47
C LYS A 34 -24.94 11.23 -25.75
N PHE A 35 -24.60 10.29 -24.87
CA PHE A 35 -23.32 9.58 -24.85
C PHE A 35 -23.51 8.07 -24.86
N ASP A 36 -22.53 7.34 -25.38
CA ASP A 36 -22.51 5.87 -25.34
C ASP A 36 -22.20 5.34 -23.94
N ARG A 37 -21.37 6.09 -23.20
CA ARG A 37 -20.96 5.75 -21.82
C ARG A 37 -21.04 6.98 -20.93
N VAL A 38 -21.56 6.79 -19.72
CA VAL A 38 -21.59 7.80 -18.66
C VAL A 38 -21.01 7.21 -17.39
N ILE A 39 -20.03 7.87 -16.81
CA ILE A 39 -19.49 7.54 -15.49
C ILE A 39 -19.55 8.77 -14.60
N ALA A 40 -19.93 8.59 -13.33
CA ALA A 40 -19.99 9.70 -12.40
C ALA A 40 -19.76 9.27 -10.95
N ASN A 41 -19.22 10.22 -10.18
CA ASN A 41 -19.28 10.22 -8.73
C ASN A 41 -19.89 11.56 -8.31
N PRO A 42 -21.23 11.69 -8.34
CA PRO A 42 -21.92 12.94 -8.04
C PRO A 42 -21.77 13.26 -6.53
N PRO A 43 -21.91 14.54 -6.13
CA PRO A 43 -21.91 14.91 -4.73
C PRO A 43 -23.12 14.28 -4.02
N PHE A 44 -22.87 13.59 -2.90
CA PHE A 44 -23.92 12.93 -2.13
C PHE A 44 -24.77 13.93 -1.37
N SER A 45 -26.05 13.59 -1.21
CA SER A 45 -26.96 14.29 -0.30
C SER A 45 -27.08 15.79 -0.60
N GLN A 46 -27.38 16.15 -1.83
CA GLN A 46 -27.66 17.53 -2.25
C GLN A 46 -29.16 17.82 -2.23
N ASN A 47 -29.50 19.10 -2.12
CA ASN A 47 -30.81 19.63 -2.45
C ASN A 47 -30.83 20.10 -3.92
N TYR A 48 -31.99 20.25 -4.47
CA TYR A 48 -32.18 20.86 -5.80
C TYR A 48 -33.47 21.70 -5.81
N ASN A 49 -33.63 22.56 -6.80
CA ASN A 49 -34.81 23.39 -6.97
C ASN A 49 -35.51 23.01 -8.28
N LYS A 50 -36.69 22.44 -8.21
CA LYS A 50 -37.44 21.97 -9.37
C LYS A 50 -37.81 23.13 -10.33
N SER A 51 -38.10 24.30 -9.81
CA SER A 51 -38.48 25.47 -10.64
C SER A 51 -37.35 25.98 -11.54
N GLU A 52 -36.09 25.64 -11.24
CA GLU A 52 -34.92 26.01 -12.03
C GLU A 52 -34.54 24.99 -13.08
N VAL A 53 -35.19 23.79 -13.05
CA VAL A 53 -34.84 22.68 -13.91
C VAL A 53 -35.24 22.92 -15.36
N LYS A 54 -34.27 22.89 -16.26
CA LYS A 54 -34.48 22.83 -17.71
C LYS A 54 -34.51 21.40 -18.20
N PHE A 55 -35.27 21.16 -19.28
CA PHE A 55 -35.44 19.82 -19.84
C PHE A 55 -36.00 18.80 -18.82
N GLU A 56 -37.19 19.07 -18.26
CA GLU A 56 -37.84 18.24 -17.26
C GLU A 56 -38.09 16.81 -17.73
N SER A 57 -38.18 16.55 -19.04
CA SER A 57 -38.29 15.22 -19.65
C SER A 57 -37.17 14.24 -19.22
N ARG A 58 -36.06 14.75 -18.71
CA ARG A 58 -34.99 13.91 -18.13
C ARG A 58 -35.43 13.13 -16.90
N PHE A 59 -36.47 13.58 -16.21
CA PHE A 59 -36.94 13.04 -14.93
C PHE A 59 -38.24 12.25 -15.08
N ALA A 60 -38.29 11.42 -16.13
CA ALA A 60 -39.46 10.63 -16.47
C ALA A 60 -39.85 9.59 -15.40
N TYR A 61 -38.91 9.12 -14.59
CA TYR A 61 -39.16 8.17 -13.51
C TYR A 61 -39.79 8.82 -12.28
N GLY A 62 -39.73 10.15 -12.16
CA GLY A 62 -40.39 10.91 -11.10
C GLY A 62 -39.47 11.90 -10.40
N TRP A 63 -40.06 12.67 -9.47
CA TRP A 63 -39.37 13.72 -8.74
C TRP A 63 -39.06 13.30 -7.31
N ALA A 64 -37.82 13.26 -6.92
CA ALA A 64 -37.41 13.10 -5.53
C ALA A 64 -37.80 14.34 -4.69
N PRO A 65 -37.80 14.28 -3.36
CA PRO A 65 -37.98 15.48 -2.53
C PRO A 65 -36.90 16.52 -2.80
N GLU A 66 -37.27 17.79 -2.97
CA GLU A 66 -36.35 18.91 -3.25
C GLU A 66 -35.45 19.23 -2.06
N THR A 67 -35.99 19.03 -0.84
CA THR A 67 -35.31 19.26 0.42
C THR A 67 -34.95 17.96 1.13
N GLY A 68 -34.18 18.05 2.23
CA GLY A 68 -33.75 16.86 2.98
C GLY A 68 -32.61 16.10 2.32
N LYS A 69 -31.88 16.74 1.41
CA LYS A 69 -30.68 16.19 0.77
C LYS A 69 -30.97 14.90 -0.04
N LYS A 70 -31.95 14.97 -0.95
CA LYS A 70 -32.53 13.80 -1.67
C LYS A 70 -32.31 13.80 -3.18
N ALA A 71 -31.41 14.63 -3.70
CA ALA A 71 -31.15 14.76 -5.14
C ALA A 71 -30.43 13.54 -5.76
N ASP A 72 -30.01 12.55 -4.98
CA ASP A 72 -29.22 11.41 -5.45
C ASP A 72 -29.85 10.74 -6.69
N LEU A 73 -31.15 10.40 -6.65
CA LEU A 73 -31.85 9.79 -7.78
C LEU A 73 -32.16 10.76 -8.92
N MET A 74 -32.03 12.07 -8.72
CA MET A 74 -32.14 13.06 -9.79
C MET A 74 -30.88 13.04 -10.66
N PHE A 75 -29.68 12.88 -10.05
CA PHE A 75 -28.45 12.64 -10.81
C PHE A 75 -28.53 11.36 -11.63
N VAL A 76 -29.03 10.27 -11.05
CA VAL A 76 -29.22 8.99 -11.77
C VAL A 76 -30.11 9.17 -12.99
N GLN A 77 -31.26 9.86 -12.86
CA GLN A 77 -32.17 10.09 -13.98
C GLN A 77 -31.55 10.99 -15.06
N HIS A 78 -30.82 12.05 -14.67
CA HIS A 78 -30.10 12.88 -15.64
C HIS A 78 -29.09 12.04 -16.43
N MET A 79 -28.33 11.20 -15.79
CA MET A 79 -27.35 10.31 -16.45
C MET A 79 -28.06 9.33 -17.40
N ILE A 80 -29.19 8.72 -17.00
CA ILE A 80 -30.00 7.84 -17.86
C ILE A 80 -30.50 8.59 -19.10
N ALA A 81 -30.98 9.82 -18.92
CA ALA A 81 -31.45 10.65 -20.02
C ALA A 81 -30.32 11.03 -20.99
N SER A 82 -29.09 11.20 -20.48
CA SER A 82 -27.88 11.49 -21.24
C SER A 82 -27.29 10.26 -21.95
N LEU A 83 -27.87 9.06 -21.80
CA LEU A 83 -27.45 7.87 -22.53
C LEU A 83 -28.17 7.78 -23.88
N LYS A 84 -27.43 7.36 -24.92
CA LYS A 84 -27.99 6.85 -26.17
C LYS A 84 -28.83 5.57 -25.92
N ASP A 85 -29.56 5.10 -26.91
CA ASP A 85 -30.50 3.95 -26.77
C ASP A 85 -29.78 2.62 -26.39
N ARG A 86 -28.50 2.47 -26.75
CA ARG A 86 -27.65 1.32 -26.36
C ARG A 86 -26.58 1.69 -25.35
N GLY A 87 -26.79 2.80 -24.65
CA GLY A 87 -25.80 3.34 -23.72
C GLY A 87 -25.79 2.59 -22.38
N MET A 88 -24.65 2.67 -21.72
CA MET A 88 -24.44 2.12 -20.39
C MET A 88 -23.83 3.18 -19.47
N MET A 89 -24.21 3.17 -18.20
CA MET A 89 -23.59 4.02 -17.19
C MET A 89 -23.22 3.25 -15.93
N ALA A 90 -22.23 3.79 -15.21
CA ALA A 90 -21.90 3.38 -13.86
C ALA A 90 -21.76 4.62 -12.97
N THR A 91 -22.37 4.63 -11.80
CA THR A 91 -22.32 5.75 -10.88
C THR A 91 -22.21 5.30 -9.44
N ILE A 92 -21.45 6.07 -8.66
CA ILE A 92 -21.32 5.85 -7.22
C ILE A 92 -22.49 6.55 -6.53
N MET A 93 -23.21 5.79 -5.67
CA MET A 93 -24.36 6.27 -4.93
C MET A 93 -24.28 5.88 -3.46
N PRO A 94 -24.82 6.68 -2.54
CA PRO A 94 -24.96 6.26 -1.15
C PRO A 94 -25.99 5.12 -1.05
N HIS A 95 -25.77 4.15 -0.17
CA HIS A 95 -26.66 3.00 0.02
C HIS A 95 -28.15 3.38 0.23
N GLY A 96 -28.40 4.59 0.77
CA GLY A 96 -29.75 5.08 1.01
C GLY A 96 -30.67 5.04 -0.21
N VAL A 97 -30.16 5.26 -1.43
CA VAL A 97 -30.96 5.20 -2.66
C VAL A 97 -31.58 3.82 -2.90
N LEU A 98 -31.00 2.78 -2.34
CA LEU A 98 -31.41 1.39 -2.53
C LEU A 98 -32.67 1.02 -1.72
N PHE A 99 -32.98 1.74 -0.61
CA PHE A 99 -34.05 1.31 0.29
C PHE A 99 -34.92 2.42 0.88
N ARG A 100 -34.56 3.71 0.73
CA ARG A 100 -35.41 4.79 1.24
C ARG A 100 -36.82 4.72 0.65
N GLY A 101 -37.84 5.06 1.46
CA GLY A 101 -39.23 5.04 1.09
C GLY A 101 -39.73 6.29 0.37
N GLY A 102 -41.06 6.45 0.28
CA GLY A 102 -41.70 7.63 -0.29
C GLY A 102 -41.44 7.82 -1.77
N ARG A 103 -41.17 9.06 -2.20
CA ARG A 103 -40.92 9.41 -3.62
C ARG A 103 -39.70 8.70 -4.20
N GLU A 104 -38.65 8.46 -3.40
CA GLU A 104 -37.48 7.71 -3.85
C GLU A 104 -37.83 6.25 -4.14
N LYS A 105 -38.70 5.62 -3.35
CA LYS A 105 -39.23 4.27 -3.63
C LYS A 105 -39.97 4.25 -4.97
N ALA A 106 -40.84 5.23 -5.24
CA ALA A 106 -41.59 5.27 -6.49
C ALA A 106 -40.72 5.44 -7.75
N ILE A 107 -39.61 6.23 -7.64
CA ILE A 107 -38.62 6.32 -8.72
C ILE A 107 -37.92 4.98 -8.92
N ARG A 108 -37.53 4.32 -7.83
CA ARG A 108 -36.84 3.04 -7.86
C ARG A 108 -37.71 1.93 -8.44
N GLU A 109 -38.99 1.88 -8.10
CA GLU A 109 -39.96 0.96 -8.69
C GLU A 109 -40.00 1.08 -10.22
N LYS A 110 -40.11 2.30 -10.75
CA LYS A 110 -40.09 2.53 -12.19
C LYS A 110 -38.76 2.19 -12.85
N LEU A 111 -37.62 2.38 -12.16
CA LEU A 111 -36.33 1.95 -12.68
C LEU A 111 -36.21 0.43 -12.78
N ILE A 112 -36.90 -0.27 -11.90
CA ILE A 112 -36.92 -1.74 -11.84
C ILE A 112 -37.91 -2.33 -12.82
N GLU A 113 -39.14 -1.77 -12.95
CA GLU A 113 -40.19 -2.32 -13.77
C GLU A 113 -40.22 -1.81 -15.21
N GLY A 114 -39.40 -0.77 -15.52
CA GLY A 114 -39.52 0.00 -16.75
C GLY A 114 -40.54 1.16 -16.61
N LEU A 115 -40.46 2.14 -17.51
CA LEU A 115 -41.32 3.33 -17.48
C LEU A 115 -42.79 3.01 -17.64
N HIS A 116 -43.12 1.95 -18.36
CA HIS A 116 -44.47 1.53 -18.66
C HIS A 116 -44.84 0.20 -17.99
N ASN A 117 -44.09 -0.20 -16.97
CA ASN A 117 -44.25 -1.48 -16.24
C ASN A 117 -44.12 -2.72 -17.14
N GLU A 118 -43.16 -2.69 -18.07
CA GLU A 118 -42.87 -3.81 -18.98
C GLU A 118 -42.31 -5.04 -18.26
N GLY A 119 -41.92 -4.91 -17.00
CA GLY A 119 -41.24 -5.97 -16.25
C GLY A 119 -39.77 -6.19 -16.70
N GLU A 120 -39.22 -5.21 -17.40
CA GLU A 120 -37.85 -5.19 -17.86
C GLU A 120 -37.04 -4.10 -17.14
N THR A 121 -36.00 -4.48 -16.43
CA THR A 121 -35.17 -3.52 -15.70
C THR A 121 -33.97 -3.08 -16.52
N ILE A 122 -33.70 -1.76 -16.48
CA ILE A 122 -32.45 -1.20 -17.02
C ILE A 122 -31.27 -1.28 -16.01
N ILE A 123 -31.54 -1.63 -14.75
CA ILE A 123 -30.48 -1.84 -13.75
C ILE A 123 -29.80 -3.17 -14.08
N GLU A 124 -28.53 -3.11 -14.43
CA GLU A 124 -27.73 -4.32 -14.71
C GLU A 124 -27.13 -4.92 -13.45
N ALA A 125 -26.51 -4.04 -12.62
CA ALA A 125 -25.88 -4.50 -11.39
C ALA A 125 -25.91 -3.44 -10.28
N ILE A 126 -25.85 -3.92 -9.04
CA ILE A 126 -25.62 -3.14 -7.83
C ILE A 126 -24.44 -3.76 -7.10
N ILE A 127 -23.37 -2.98 -6.93
CA ILE A 127 -22.10 -3.42 -6.35
C ILE A 127 -21.90 -2.67 -5.04
N GLY A 128 -21.96 -3.38 -3.92
CA GLY A 128 -21.63 -2.84 -2.60
C GLY A 128 -20.15 -2.65 -2.44
N LEU A 129 -19.76 -1.48 -1.95
CA LEU A 129 -18.38 -1.12 -1.72
C LEU A 129 -18.10 -1.05 -0.21
N PRO A 130 -16.84 -1.27 0.22
CA PRO A 130 -16.42 -1.06 1.59
C PRO A 130 -16.72 0.36 2.08
N GLN A 131 -17.04 0.49 3.36
CA GLN A 131 -17.16 1.81 3.99
C GLN A 131 -15.78 2.48 4.10
N GLY A 132 -15.76 3.80 4.22
CA GLY A 132 -14.51 4.54 4.37
C GLY A 132 -13.64 4.63 3.11
N LEU A 133 -14.17 4.34 1.91
CA LEU A 133 -13.45 4.52 0.64
C LEU A 133 -13.37 5.98 0.18
N PHE A 134 -14.26 6.84 0.66
CA PHE A 134 -14.37 8.23 0.18
C PHE A 134 -14.00 9.22 1.28
N TYR A 135 -13.27 10.27 0.90
CA TYR A 135 -12.88 11.32 1.83
C TYR A 135 -14.09 12.03 2.45
N GLY A 136 -13.99 12.30 3.75
CA GLY A 136 -14.98 13.10 4.46
C GLY A 136 -16.33 12.42 4.74
N THR A 137 -16.47 11.12 4.45
CA THR A 137 -17.69 10.37 4.75
C THR A 137 -17.42 8.91 5.10
N GLY A 138 -18.05 8.43 6.18
CA GLY A 138 -18.11 7.00 6.51
C GLY A 138 -19.35 6.30 5.93
N ILE A 139 -20.16 6.99 5.10
CA ILE A 139 -21.38 6.44 4.56
C ILE A 139 -21.05 5.32 3.57
N PRO A 140 -21.60 4.11 3.73
CA PRO A 140 -21.44 3.03 2.75
C PRO A 140 -21.96 3.47 1.38
N ALA A 141 -21.18 3.20 0.35
CA ALA A 141 -21.52 3.51 -1.03
C ALA A 141 -21.66 2.24 -1.88
N CYS A 142 -22.35 2.38 -2.99
CA CYS A 142 -22.47 1.32 -4.00
C CYS A 142 -22.24 1.90 -5.39
N VAL A 143 -21.85 1.03 -6.33
CA VAL A 143 -21.90 1.35 -7.76
C VAL A 143 -23.24 0.83 -8.30
N VAL A 144 -24.00 1.72 -8.93
CA VAL A 144 -25.21 1.38 -9.69
C VAL A 144 -24.85 1.36 -11.17
N VAL A 145 -25.04 0.21 -11.81
CA VAL A 145 -24.81 0.04 -13.25
C VAL A 145 -26.15 -0.03 -13.98
N ILE A 146 -26.32 0.87 -14.93
CA ILE A 146 -27.49 0.92 -15.81
C ILE A 146 -27.04 0.56 -17.23
N ASN A 147 -27.82 -0.33 -17.88
CA ASN A 147 -27.60 -0.74 -19.25
C ASN A 147 -28.92 -0.71 -20.02
N LYS A 148 -29.04 0.16 -21.00
CA LYS A 148 -30.24 0.22 -21.87
C LYS A 148 -30.31 -0.88 -22.93
N ASN A 149 -29.24 -1.65 -23.10
CA ASN A 149 -29.13 -2.72 -24.07
C ASN A 149 -28.77 -4.05 -23.38
N LYS A 150 -29.52 -4.39 -22.32
CA LYS A 150 -29.35 -5.68 -21.65
C LYS A 150 -29.73 -6.84 -22.58
N PRO A 151 -29.01 -7.98 -22.54
CA PRO A 151 -29.46 -9.23 -23.17
C PRO A 151 -30.85 -9.64 -22.66
N ASP A 152 -31.67 -10.24 -23.52
CA ASP A 152 -33.06 -10.58 -23.21
C ASP A 152 -33.17 -11.49 -21.97
N GLU A 153 -32.25 -12.43 -21.81
CA GLU A 153 -32.16 -13.32 -20.65
C GLU A 153 -31.84 -12.64 -19.31
N LEU A 154 -31.40 -11.37 -19.35
CA LEU A 154 -31.05 -10.60 -18.17
C LEU A 154 -32.01 -9.43 -17.88
N LYS A 155 -32.98 -9.16 -18.76
CA LYS A 155 -33.90 -8.02 -18.61
C LYS A 155 -34.78 -8.09 -17.37
N ASP A 156 -35.07 -9.29 -16.90
CA ASP A 156 -35.86 -9.57 -15.70
C ASP A 156 -34.99 -9.82 -14.44
N LYS A 157 -33.70 -9.54 -14.50
CA LYS A 157 -32.73 -9.83 -13.42
C LYS A 157 -31.82 -8.64 -13.10
N ILE A 158 -31.37 -8.57 -11.84
CA ILE A 158 -30.35 -7.64 -11.38
C ILE A 158 -29.23 -8.45 -10.73
N LEU A 159 -27.96 -8.15 -11.10
CA LEU A 159 -26.80 -8.72 -10.46
C LEU A 159 -26.47 -7.92 -9.18
N PHE A 160 -26.41 -8.61 -8.05
CA PHE A 160 -25.91 -8.06 -6.79
C PHE A 160 -24.52 -8.60 -6.53
N ILE A 161 -23.59 -7.68 -6.25
CA ILE A 161 -22.21 -8.00 -5.82
C ILE A 161 -22.01 -7.31 -4.48
N ASN A 162 -21.60 -8.06 -3.46
CA ASN A 162 -21.31 -7.54 -2.14
C ASN A 162 -19.80 -7.61 -1.88
N ALA A 163 -19.08 -6.54 -2.21
CA ALA A 163 -17.64 -6.42 -2.03
C ALA A 163 -17.28 -5.62 -0.76
N ASP A 164 -18.21 -5.42 0.18
CA ASP A 164 -18.03 -4.53 1.33
C ASP A 164 -17.04 -5.05 2.38
N ALA A 165 -16.70 -6.35 2.34
CA ALA A 165 -15.76 -6.99 3.26
C ALA A 165 -14.34 -7.14 2.70
N GLU A 166 -14.11 -6.84 1.41
CA GLU A 166 -12.83 -7.06 0.74
C GLU A 166 -12.13 -5.73 0.43
N PHE A 167 -11.13 -5.38 1.23
CA PHE A 167 -10.38 -4.13 1.10
C PHE A 167 -9.09 -4.16 1.94
N ALA A 168 -8.20 -3.20 1.71
CA ALA A 168 -7.11 -2.89 2.62
C ALA A 168 -7.53 -1.77 3.56
N GLU A 169 -7.40 -2.02 4.87
CA GLU A 169 -7.61 -0.99 5.88
C GLU A 169 -6.53 0.09 5.79
N GLY A 170 -6.93 1.33 5.98
CA GLY A 170 -6.04 2.47 6.04
C GLY A 170 -6.37 3.39 7.20
N LYS A 171 -5.36 4.03 7.78
CA LYS A 171 -5.51 4.92 8.94
C LYS A 171 -6.59 6.00 8.76
N ASN A 172 -6.69 6.58 7.55
CA ASN A 172 -7.63 7.67 7.23
C ASN A 172 -8.66 7.27 6.17
N GLN A 173 -8.38 6.27 5.37
CA GLN A 173 -9.20 5.86 4.24
C GLN A 173 -8.88 4.43 3.84
N ASN A 174 -9.92 3.61 3.69
CA ASN A 174 -9.82 2.26 3.15
C ASN A 174 -9.55 2.30 1.64
N LYS A 175 -8.99 1.21 1.10
CA LYS A 175 -8.66 1.10 -0.33
C LYS A 175 -9.07 -0.26 -0.87
N LEU A 176 -9.69 -0.26 -2.04
CA LEU A 176 -9.81 -1.48 -2.82
C LEU A 176 -8.43 -1.86 -3.36
N ARG A 177 -8.05 -3.11 -3.12
CA ARG A 177 -6.83 -3.68 -3.67
C ARG A 177 -7.05 -4.07 -5.14
N PRO A 178 -6.01 -4.24 -5.94
CA PRO A 178 -6.16 -4.69 -7.33
C PRO A 178 -6.93 -6.01 -7.47
N GLU A 179 -6.71 -6.97 -6.58
CA GLU A 179 -7.45 -8.24 -6.54
C GLU A 179 -8.95 -8.05 -6.28
N ASP A 180 -9.32 -7.09 -5.44
CA ASP A 180 -10.74 -6.77 -5.15
C ASP A 180 -11.43 -6.20 -6.40
N ILE A 181 -10.74 -5.30 -7.11
CA ILE A 181 -11.23 -4.70 -8.36
C ILE A 181 -11.36 -5.74 -9.46
N GLU A 182 -10.35 -6.60 -9.65
CA GLU A 182 -10.37 -7.69 -10.63
C GLU A 182 -11.50 -8.70 -10.34
N LYS A 183 -11.76 -8.99 -9.06
CA LYS A 183 -12.87 -9.86 -8.65
C LYS A 183 -14.22 -9.25 -8.97
N ILE A 184 -14.40 -7.96 -8.66
CA ILE A 184 -15.62 -7.23 -9.02
C ILE A 184 -15.83 -7.25 -10.54
N ASP A 185 -14.80 -6.92 -11.32
CA ASP A 185 -14.86 -6.88 -12.79
C ASP A 185 -15.15 -8.26 -13.39
N PHE A 186 -14.46 -9.30 -12.92
CA PHE A 186 -14.67 -10.67 -13.36
C PHE A 186 -16.10 -11.14 -13.09
N VAL A 187 -16.60 -10.90 -11.88
CA VAL A 187 -17.96 -11.29 -11.50
C VAL A 187 -19.01 -10.50 -12.28
N PHE A 188 -18.79 -9.20 -12.46
CA PHE A 188 -19.66 -8.35 -13.27
C PHE A 188 -19.68 -8.79 -14.73
N THR A 189 -18.54 -9.02 -15.35
CA THR A 189 -18.42 -9.39 -16.76
C THR A 189 -19.04 -10.75 -17.03
N ASN A 190 -18.74 -11.74 -16.20
CA ASN A 190 -19.18 -13.13 -16.40
C ASN A 190 -20.53 -13.46 -15.75
N LYS A 191 -21.16 -12.50 -15.04
CA LYS A 191 -22.42 -12.69 -14.27
C LYS A 191 -22.36 -13.91 -13.33
N LYS A 192 -21.16 -14.18 -12.79
CA LYS A 192 -20.90 -15.43 -12.06
C LYS A 192 -21.44 -15.33 -10.64
N LYS A 193 -22.11 -16.41 -10.20
CA LYS A 193 -22.52 -16.56 -8.81
C LYS A 193 -21.32 -17.03 -7.96
N TYR A 194 -21.05 -16.31 -6.89
CA TYR A 194 -20.18 -16.74 -5.81
C TYR A 194 -20.96 -16.68 -4.50
N ASP A 195 -20.82 -17.72 -3.69
CA ASP A 195 -21.44 -17.75 -2.38
C ASP A 195 -20.96 -16.58 -1.51
N LYS A 196 -21.87 -15.97 -0.74
CA LYS A 196 -21.61 -14.79 0.11
C LYS A 196 -21.02 -13.55 -0.61
N TYR A 197 -20.86 -13.58 -1.94
CA TYR A 197 -20.25 -12.48 -2.70
C TYR A 197 -21.13 -11.95 -3.83
N SER A 198 -21.78 -12.82 -4.62
CA SER A 198 -22.58 -12.36 -5.76
C SER A 198 -23.77 -13.26 -6.06
N ARG A 199 -24.85 -12.63 -6.52
CA ARG A 199 -26.07 -13.33 -6.92
C ARG A 199 -26.82 -12.58 -8.02
N LEU A 200 -27.26 -13.30 -9.04
CA LEU A 200 -28.23 -12.81 -10.01
C LEU A 200 -29.64 -13.05 -9.44
N VAL A 201 -30.43 -11.99 -9.33
CA VAL A 201 -31.73 -11.99 -8.65
C VAL A 201 -32.83 -11.60 -9.61
N ASP A 202 -33.88 -12.44 -9.70
CA ASP A 202 -35.07 -12.20 -10.53
C ASP A 202 -35.92 -11.05 -9.96
N LEU A 203 -36.58 -10.28 -10.83
CA LEU A 203 -37.47 -9.19 -10.42
C LEU A 203 -38.61 -9.67 -9.52
N LYS A 204 -39.08 -10.92 -9.71
CA LYS A 204 -40.05 -11.52 -8.81
C LYS A 204 -39.63 -11.43 -7.34
N LYS A 205 -38.37 -11.78 -7.05
CA LYS A 205 -37.83 -11.72 -5.69
C LYS A 205 -37.67 -10.29 -5.18
N ILE A 206 -37.39 -9.35 -6.09
CA ILE A 206 -37.28 -7.93 -5.75
C ILE A 206 -38.66 -7.34 -5.42
N ARG A 207 -39.71 -7.73 -6.13
CA ARG A 207 -41.12 -7.39 -5.83
C ARG A 207 -41.53 -7.89 -4.45
N GLU A 208 -41.24 -9.17 -4.15
CA GLU A 208 -41.48 -9.77 -2.83
C GLU A 208 -40.79 -8.99 -1.69
N ASN A 209 -39.66 -8.36 -1.97
CA ASN A 209 -38.94 -7.49 -1.05
C ASN A 209 -39.33 -6.00 -1.17
N GLU A 210 -40.52 -5.69 -1.71
CA GLU A 210 -41.07 -4.34 -1.85
C GLU A 210 -40.12 -3.35 -2.56
N TYR A 211 -39.42 -3.80 -3.60
CA TYR A 211 -38.44 -3.03 -4.37
C TYR A 211 -37.28 -2.49 -3.53
N ASN A 212 -37.01 -3.12 -2.42
CA ASN A 212 -35.84 -2.81 -1.61
C ASN A 212 -34.63 -3.49 -2.22
N LEU A 213 -33.63 -2.71 -2.63
CA LEU A 213 -32.40 -3.17 -3.27
C LEU A 213 -31.22 -3.25 -2.30
N ASN A 214 -31.45 -3.28 -0.97
CA ASN A 214 -30.37 -3.46 0.00
C ASN A 214 -29.63 -4.77 -0.30
N ILE A 215 -28.34 -4.65 -0.55
CA ILE A 215 -27.49 -5.73 -1.06
C ILE A 215 -27.48 -6.94 -0.14
N ARG A 216 -27.40 -6.73 1.18
CA ARG A 216 -27.38 -7.82 2.19
C ARG A 216 -28.66 -8.65 2.23
N ARG A 217 -29.78 -8.15 1.68
CA ARG A 217 -31.01 -8.96 1.52
C ARG A 217 -30.86 -10.06 0.47
N TYR A 218 -29.95 -9.91 -0.46
CA TYR A 218 -29.73 -10.80 -1.60
C TYR A 218 -28.42 -11.55 -1.53
N VAL A 219 -27.39 -10.88 -0.98
CA VAL A 219 -26.05 -11.41 -0.79
C VAL A 219 -25.60 -11.07 0.64
N ASP A 220 -25.84 -12.00 1.55
CA ASP A 220 -25.41 -11.88 2.94
C ASP A 220 -23.98 -12.44 3.05
N ASN A 221 -23.04 -11.56 3.31
CA ASN A 221 -21.63 -11.90 3.52
C ASN A 221 -21.23 -11.86 5.02
N THR A 222 -22.23 -11.86 5.90
CA THR A 222 -21.98 -11.96 7.34
C THR A 222 -21.14 -13.22 7.61
N PRO A 223 -19.98 -13.09 8.27
CA PRO A 223 -19.21 -14.25 8.69
C PRO A 223 -20.10 -15.19 9.49
N GLU A 224 -19.94 -16.49 9.28
CA GLU A 224 -20.57 -17.45 10.18
C GLU A 224 -20.05 -17.20 11.59
N SER A 225 -20.94 -17.31 12.58
CA SER A 225 -20.52 -17.25 13.97
C SER A 225 -19.47 -18.34 14.19
N GLU A 226 -18.32 -17.96 14.75
CA GLU A 226 -17.33 -18.95 15.10
C GLU A 226 -17.97 -20.02 16.01
N PRO A 227 -17.72 -21.29 15.74
CA PRO A 227 -18.22 -22.34 16.61
C PRO A 227 -17.66 -22.15 18.01
N GLU A 228 -18.51 -21.92 18.99
CA GLU A 228 -18.13 -21.82 20.40
C GLU A 228 -18.41 -23.12 21.11
N ASN A 229 -17.37 -23.76 21.62
CA ASN A 229 -17.52 -25.00 22.38
C ASN A 229 -17.35 -24.76 23.87
N VAL A 230 -18.46 -24.58 24.60
CA VAL A 230 -18.47 -24.31 26.04
C VAL A 230 -17.67 -25.38 26.82
N LYS A 231 -17.72 -26.65 26.42
CA LYS A 231 -16.99 -27.73 27.08
C LYS A 231 -15.47 -27.55 26.91
N ALA A 232 -15.01 -27.07 25.75
CA ALA A 232 -13.61 -26.76 25.50
C ALA A 232 -13.13 -25.60 26.38
N HIS A 233 -13.90 -24.52 26.47
CA HIS A 233 -13.58 -23.38 27.33
C HIS A 233 -13.53 -23.75 28.84
N LEU A 234 -14.43 -24.62 29.27
CA LEU A 234 -14.47 -25.03 30.69
C LEU A 234 -13.36 -26.00 31.05
N ASN A 235 -13.13 -27.04 30.25
CA ASN A 235 -12.27 -28.17 30.60
C ASN A 235 -10.95 -28.19 29.82
N GLY A 236 -10.77 -27.31 28.84
CA GLY A 236 -9.64 -27.30 27.93
C GLY A 236 -9.80 -28.23 26.73
N GLY A 237 -8.88 -28.09 25.79
CA GLY A 237 -8.85 -28.81 24.53
C GLY A 237 -9.48 -28.07 23.38
N ILE A 238 -8.91 -28.21 22.18
CA ILE A 238 -9.31 -27.52 20.96
C ILE A 238 -10.26 -28.42 20.20
N PRO A 239 -11.49 -27.96 19.85
CA PRO A 239 -12.43 -28.79 19.10
C PRO A 239 -11.86 -29.16 17.73
N LYS A 240 -11.78 -30.45 17.43
CA LYS A 240 -11.24 -30.98 16.17
C LYS A 240 -12.00 -30.45 14.96
N LEU A 241 -13.34 -30.34 15.05
CA LEU A 241 -14.19 -29.80 13.97
C LEU A 241 -13.84 -28.35 13.64
N GLU A 242 -13.48 -27.55 14.65
CA GLU A 242 -13.08 -26.17 14.45
C GLU A 242 -11.73 -26.09 13.72
N VAL A 243 -10.75 -26.92 14.11
CA VAL A 243 -9.48 -27.02 13.40
C VAL A 243 -9.68 -27.46 11.95
N GLU A 244 -10.51 -28.47 11.71
CA GLU A 244 -10.80 -29.00 10.36
C GLU A 244 -11.60 -28.03 9.48
N SER A 245 -12.30 -27.06 10.05
CA SER A 245 -13.03 -26.04 9.27
C SER A 245 -12.11 -25.14 8.45
N PHE A 246 -10.83 -25.00 8.83
CA PHE A 246 -9.79 -24.23 8.13
C PHE A 246 -8.99 -25.05 7.11
N LYS A 247 -9.57 -26.16 6.64
CA LYS A 247 -8.89 -27.05 5.68
C LYS A 247 -8.40 -26.30 4.42
N LYS A 248 -9.17 -25.34 3.91
CA LYS A 248 -8.79 -24.58 2.71
C LYS A 248 -7.50 -23.79 2.90
N GLU A 249 -7.30 -23.26 4.09
CA GLU A 249 -6.11 -22.48 4.46
C GLU A 249 -4.90 -23.37 4.63
N TYR A 250 -5.09 -24.58 5.19
CA TYR A 250 -4.04 -25.59 5.28
C TYR A 250 -3.63 -26.14 3.90
N ASP A 251 -4.61 -26.42 3.05
CA ASP A 251 -4.40 -26.97 1.70
C ASP A 251 -3.54 -26.05 0.82
N LYS A 252 -3.56 -24.72 1.05
CA LYS A 252 -2.70 -23.75 0.33
C LYS A 252 -1.20 -24.05 0.45
N PHE A 253 -0.78 -24.56 1.59
CA PHE A 253 0.61 -24.86 1.89
C PHE A 253 0.87 -26.38 2.03
N ASN A 254 -0.09 -27.23 1.66
CA ASN A 254 -0.04 -28.66 1.95
C ASN A 254 0.28 -28.93 3.43
N PHE A 255 -0.22 -28.07 4.32
CA PHE A 255 0.11 -28.06 5.73
C PHE A 255 -0.71 -29.11 6.50
N ASP A 256 -0.04 -30.10 7.13
CA ASP A 256 -0.73 -31.03 8.02
C ASP A 256 -0.83 -30.45 9.43
N TYR A 257 -2.01 -29.98 9.81
CA TYR A 257 -2.26 -29.41 11.15
C TYR A 257 -1.90 -30.38 12.30
N LYS A 258 -1.79 -31.71 12.07
CA LYS A 258 -1.40 -32.70 13.09
C LYS A 258 0.02 -32.48 13.61
N ILE A 259 0.85 -31.76 12.91
CA ILE A 259 2.18 -31.38 13.43
C ILE A 259 2.10 -30.40 14.61
N MET A 260 0.98 -29.67 14.72
CA MET A 260 0.72 -28.69 15.78
C MET A 260 0.00 -29.33 16.97
N PHE A 261 -0.79 -30.39 16.72
CA PHE A 261 -1.71 -30.91 17.71
C PHE A 261 -1.48 -32.40 18.00
N LEU A 262 -1.82 -32.80 19.24
CA LEU A 262 -1.90 -34.18 19.72
C LEU A 262 -3.36 -34.56 19.96
N GLY A 263 -3.68 -35.83 19.73
CA GLY A 263 -4.98 -36.42 20.03
C GLY A 263 -5.76 -36.84 18.78
N ASN A 264 -6.58 -37.86 18.94
CA ASN A 264 -7.49 -38.39 17.91
C ASN A 264 -8.96 -38.30 18.33
N SER A 265 -9.23 -37.70 19.49
CA SER A 265 -10.57 -37.53 20.07
C SER A 265 -11.27 -36.28 19.52
N GLU A 266 -12.44 -35.98 20.06
CA GLU A 266 -13.21 -34.76 19.77
C GLU A 266 -12.44 -33.49 20.09
N PHE A 267 -11.50 -33.54 21.03
CA PHE A 267 -10.66 -32.42 21.46
C PHE A 267 -9.17 -32.74 21.26
N LEU A 268 -8.46 -31.78 20.68
CA LEU A 268 -7.03 -31.78 20.44
C LEU A 268 -6.30 -30.94 21.50
N LYS A 269 -4.98 -31.13 21.64
CA LYS A 269 -4.12 -30.26 22.45
C LYS A 269 -2.90 -29.90 21.63
N PHE A 270 -2.34 -28.70 21.86
CA PHE A 270 -1.03 -28.38 21.31
C PHE A 270 0.02 -29.40 21.77
N ARG A 271 0.96 -29.69 20.91
CA ARG A 271 2.11 -30.55 21.25
C ARG A 271 2.92 -29.88 22.36
N GLU A 272 3.57 -30.70 23.21
CA GLU A 272 4.38 -30.20 24.32
C GLU A 272 5.54 -29.29 23.87
N GLU A 273 6.04 -29.49 22.65
CA GLU A 273 7.07 -28.68 22.02
C GLU A 273 6.60 -27.23 21.78
N ILE A 274 5.30 -26.98 21.75
CA ILE A 274 4.68 -25.67 21.60
C ILE A 274 4.25 -25.20 23.00
N SER A 275 5.22 -24.76 23.78
CA SER A 275 5.01 -24.29 25.16
C SER A 275 4.54 -22.83 25.22
N GLU A 276 4.84 -22.03 24.21
CA GLU A 276 4.53 -20.59 24.08
C GLU A 276 3.95 -20.27 22.72
N LYS A 277 3.18 -19.16 22.64
CA LYS A 277 2.49 -18.73 21.43
C LYS A 277 3.44 -18.45 20.26
N ASP A 278 4.58 -17.85 20.54
CA ASP A 278 5.57 -17.45 19.52
C ASP A 278 6.16 -18.65 18.77
N LEU A 279 6.24 -19.83 19.44
CA LEU A 279 6.71 -21.07 18.83
C LEU A 279 5.78 -21.61 17.71
N ILE A 280 4.52 -21.17 17.68
CA ILE A 280 3.58 -21.48 16.58
C ILE A 280 4.13 -20.93 15.27
N LYS A 281 4.53 -19.66 15.27
CA LYS A 281 5.12 -19.01 14.10
C LYS A 281 6.40 -19.70 13.65
N GLU A 282 7.32 -19.96 14.57
CA GLU A 282 8.59 -20.63 14.27
C GLU A 282 8.35 -22.01 13.65
N LYS A 283 7.43 -22.79 14.24
CA LYS A 283 7.11 -24.13 13.74
C LYS A 283 6.53 -24.12 12.32
N ILE A 284 5.66 -23.14 11.99
CA ILE A 284 5.10 -22.99 10.65
C ILE A 284 6.19 -22.54 9.66
N GLU A 285 7.05 -21.60 10.05
CA GLU A 285 8.12 -21.09 9.20
C GLU A 285 9.20 -22.14 8.92
N ASP A 286 9.39 -23.09 9.84
CA ASP A 286 10.32 -24.20 9.67
C ASP A 286 9.74 -25.40 8.94
N GLU A 287 8.41 -25.46 8.78
CA GLU A 287 7.76 -26.62 8.17
C GLU A 287 8.13 -26.78 6.69
N ALA A 288 8.49 -28.02 6.34
CA ALA A 288 8.98 -28.37 5.02
C ALA A 288 7.95 -28.09 3.92
N SER A 289 6.68 -28.38 4.14
CA SER A 289 5.60 -28.16 3.17
C SER A 289 5.38 -26.68 2.87
N VAL A 290 5.53 -25.81 3.89
CA VAL A 290 5.44 -24.36 3.72
C VAL A 290 6.65 -23.84 2.93
N LYS A 291 7.86 -24.27 3.26
CA LYS A 291 9.09 -23.92 2.51
C LYS A 291 9.02 -24.38 1.06
N GLU A 292 8.52 -25.59 0.81
CA GLU A 292 8.34 -26.13 -0.54
C GLU A 292 7.31 -25.33 -1.35
N SER A 293 6.17 -24.98 -0.77
CA SER A 293 5.16 -24.15 -1.42
C SER A 293 5.73 -22.78 -1.84
N PHE A 294 6.56 -22.16 -1.00
CA PHE A 294 7.28 -20.93 -1.35
C PHE A 294 8.30 -21.16 -2.47
N HIS A 295 9.00 -22.30 -2.45
CA HIS A 295 9.94 -22.66 -3.50
C HIS A 295 9.23 -22.86 -4.83
N GLU A 296 8.16 -23.65 -4.87
CA GLU A 296 7.35 -23.88 -6.08
C GLU A 296 6.80 -22.60 -6.67
N MET A 297 6.31 -21.67 -5.85
CA MET A 297 5.84 -20.36 -6.32
C MET A 297 6.97 -19.50 -6.92
N ARG A 298 8.17 -19.55 -6.33
CA ARG A 298 9.35 -18.87 -6.88
C ARG A 298 9.82 -19.49 -8.19
N GLU A 299 9.73 -20.77 -8.34
CA GLU A 299 10.04 -21.44 -9.63
C GLU A 299 8.96 -21.14 -10.68
N ALA A 300 7.69 -21.07 -10.30
CA ALA A 300 6.60 -20.68 -11.18
C ALA A 300 6.79 -19.26 -11.74
N ILE A 301 7.18 -18.28 -10.90
CA ILE A 301 7.44 -16.91 -11.37
C ILE A 301 8.70 -16.82 -12.24
N LYS A 302 9.76 -17.57 -11.95
CA LYS A 302 10.95 -17.63 -12.80
C LYS A 302 10.62 -18.19 -14.17
N LYS A 303 9.87 -19.29 -14.21
CA LYS A 303 9.41 -19.90 -15.47
C LYS A 303 8.55 -18.95 -16.29
N TRP A 304 7.60 -18.28 -15.64
CA TRP A 304 6.78 -17.27 -16.29
C TRP A 304 7.62 -16.09 -16.80
N TRP A 305 8.64 -15.66 -16.05
CA TRP A 305 9.50 -14.56 -16.41
C TRP A 305 10.32 -14.82 -17.67
N GLU A 306 10.80 -16.07 -17.86
CA GLU A 306 11.50 -16.47 -19.08
C GLU A 306 10.64 -16.24 -20.33
N TYR A 307 9.34 -16.46 -20.22
CA TYR A 307 8.37 -16.13 -21.28
C TYR A 307 8.13 -14.62 -21.40
N ALA A 308 7.90 -13.94 -20.29
CA ALA A 308 7.51 -12.53 -20.23
C ALA A 308 8.60 -11.58 -20.78
N LYS A 309 9.88 -11.86 -20.49
CA LYS A 309 11.00 -11.02 -20.95
C LYS A 309 11.11 -10.92 -22.46
N ASP A 310 10.68 -11.94 -23.19
CA ASP A 310 10.69 -11.94 -24.66
C ASP A 310 9.64 -10.98 -25.23
N ASP A 311 8.50 -10.85 -24.58
CA ASP A 311 7.44 -9.93 -24.98
C ASP A 311 7.83 -8.46 -24.74
N PHE A 312 8.57 -8.17 -23.67
CA PHE A 312 9.12 -6.82 -23.46
C PHE A 312 10.12 -6.42 -24.55
N SER A 313 10.89 -7.37 -25.08
CA SER A 313 11.81 -7.12 -26.19
C SER A 313 11.11 -6.69 -27.48
N LYS A 314 9.84 -7.08 -27.66
CA LYS A 314 9.01 -6.69 -28.82
C LYS A 314 8.45 -5.27 -28.70
N ILE A 315 8.45 -4.68 -27.49
CA ILE A 315 7.92 -3.32 -27.25
C ILE A 315 8.84 -2.25 -27.84
N GLU A 316 10.16 -2.48 -27.87
CA GLU A 316 11.19 -1.53 -28.33
C GLU A 316 10.99 -1.03 -29.77
N LEU A 317 10.37 -1.79 -30.63
CA LEU A 317 10.34 -1.55 -32.08
C LEU A 317 9.05 -0.90 -32.60
N SER A 318 8.15 -0.48 -31.74
CA SER A 318 6.80 -0.13 -32.16
C SER A 318 6.38 1.31 -31.89
N LYS A 319 6.88 2.26 -32.69
CA LYS A 319 6.42 3.68 -32.67
C LYS A 319 4.91 3.85 -32.93
N GLU A 320 4.18 2.82 -33.33
CA GLU A 320 2.75 2.84 -33.68
C GLU A 320 1.83 2.15 -32.65
N ASN A 321 2.30 1.75 -31.46
CA ASN A 321 1.71 0.62 -30.76
C ASN A 321 1.22 0.85 -29.32
N GLY A 322 0.45 1.89 -29.05
CA GLY A 322 -0.36 1.95 -27.81
C GLY A 322 -1.29 0.72 -27.62
N HIS A 323 -1.77 0.14 -28.70
CA HIS A 323 -2.59 -1.09 -28.69
C HIS A 323 -1.80 -2.33 -28.26
N LYS A 324 -0.53 -2.48 -28.66
CA LYS A 324 0.28 -3.66 -28.32
C LYS A 324 0.59 -3.78 -26.82
N ILE A 325 0.85 -2.69 -26.11
CA ILE A 325 1.10 -2.72 -24.65
C ILE A 325 -0.12 -3.28 -23.92
N SER A 326 -1.32 -2.91 -24.34
CA SER A 326 -2.59 -3.38 -23.77
C SER A 326 -2.84 -4.88 -24.05
N GLU A 327 -2.46 -5.37 -25.22
CA GLU A 327 -2.57 -6.79 -25.60
C GLU A 327 -1.54 -7.62 -24.83
N ILE A 328 -0.28 -7.20 -24.83
CA ILE A 328 0.79 -7.83 -24.05
C ILE A 328 0.39 -7.92 -22.55
N ARG A 329 -0.17 -6.86 -21.99
CA ARG A 329 -0.66 -6.87 -20.59
C ARG A 329 -1.65 -8.00 -20.36
N LYS A 330 -2.63 -8.20 -21.25
CA LYS A 330 -3.66 -9.24 -21.11
C LYS A 330 -3.06 -10.64 -21.19
N GLU A 331 -2.17 -10.87 -22.16
CA GLU A 331 -1.50 -12.15 -22.37
C GLU A 331 -0.60 -12.52 -21.21
N LEU A 332 0.20 -11.56 -20.71
CA LEU A 332 1.08 -11.76 -19.56
C LEU A 332 0.29 -12.04 -18.28
N LEU A 333 -0.80 -11.31 -18.04
CA LEU A 333 -1.69 -11.58 -16.89
C LEU A 333 -2.28 -12.99 -16.98
N HIS A 334 -2.79 -13.36 -18.13
CA HIS A 334 -3.40 -14.67 -18.32
C HIS A 334 -2.39 -15.82 -18.13
N SER A 335 -1.21 -15.72 -18.73
CA SER A 335 -0.15 -16.73 -18.58
C SER A 335 0.37 -16.85 -17.16
N MET A 336 0.52 -15.74 -16.43
CA MET A 336 0.94 -15.77 -15.03
C MET A 336 -0.09 -16.45 -14.14
N LYS A 337 -1.37 -16.13 -14.29
CA LYS A 337 -2.46 -16.80 -13.56
C LYS A 337 -2.43 -18.32 -13.78
N GLN A 338 -2.21 -18.76 -15.01
CA GLN A 338 -2.12 -20.19 -15.32
C GLN A 338 -0.97 -20.90 -14.60
N GLU A 339 0.17 -20.24 -14.42
CA GLU A 339 1.30 -20.84 -13.72
C GLU A 339 1.10 -20.81 -12.18
N PHE A 340 0.57 -19.72 -11.62
CA PHE A 340 0.41 -19.57 -10.17
C PHE A 340 -0.70 -20.42 -9.57
N VAL A 341 -1.85 -20.52 -10.27
CA VAL A 341 -2.99 -21.34 -9.81
C VAL A 341 -2.65 -22.82 -9.73
N LYS A 342 -1.69 -23.30 -10.55
CA LYS A 342 -1.22 -24.71 -10.49
C LYS A 342 -0.57 -25.07 -9.16
N VAL A 343 0.12 -24.12 -8.54
CA VAL A 343 0.75 -24.32 -7.23
C VAL A 343 -0.27 -24.26 -6.10
N GLY A 344 -1.30 -23.42 -6.21
CA GLY A 344 -2.46 -23.40 -5.34
C GLY A 344 -2.33 -22.55 -4.07
N VAL A 345 -1.20 -21.88 -3.82
CA VAL A 345 -1.03 -20.96 -2.68
C VAL A 345 -1.84 -19.69 -2.85
N LEU A 346 -1.81 -19.10 -4.05
CA LEU A 346 -2.57 -17.92 -4.41
C LEU A 346 -3.75 -18.30 -5.32
N ASP A 347 -4.89 -17.69 -5.05
CA ASP A 347 -6.04 -17.83 -5.94
C ASP A 347 -5.89 -16.98 -7.22
N ASP A 348 -6.88 -17.10 -8.11
CA ASP A 348 -6.91 -16.42 -9.39
C ASP A 348 -6.90 -14.89 -9.26
N PHE A 349 -7.54 -14.34 -8.23
CA PHE A 349 -7.62 -12.90 -7.98
C PHE A 349 -6.36 -12.36 -7.31
N GLN A 350 -5.82 -13.08 -6.34
CA GLN A 350 -4.55 -12.75 -5.71
C GLN A 350 -3.41 -12.77 -6.73
N SER A 351 -3.41 -13.75 -7.63
CA SER A 351 -2.47 -13.80 -8.76
C SER A 351 -2.61 -12.57 -9.68
N SER A 352 -3.84 -12.14 -9.95
CA SER A 352 -4.09 -10.87 -10.65
C SER A 352 -3.57 -9.67 -9.87
N GLY A 353 -3.74 -9.66 -8.55
CA GLY A 353 -3.25 -8.61 -7.66
C GLY A 353 -1.74 -8.43 -7.75
N VAL A 354 -0.97 -9.53 -7.69
CA VAL A 354 0.50 -9.52 -7.88
C VAL A 354 0.85 -8.86 -9.21
N PHE A 355 0.22 -9.31 -10.30
CA PHE A 355 0.49 -8.77 -11.63
C PHE A 355 0.13 -7.28 -11.76
N VAL A 356 -1.06 -6.88 -11.32
CA VAL A 356 -1.55 -5.50 -11.49
C VAL A 356 -0.73 -4.51 -10.67
N ASN A 357 -0.34 -4.86 -9.45
CA ASN A 357 0.55 -4.04 -8.64
C ASN A 357 1.91 -3.85 -9.33
N TRP A 358 2.51 -4.95 -9.76
CA TRP A 358 3.77 -4.91 -10.50
C TRP A 358 3.64 -4.09 -11.79
N TRP A 359 2.60 -4.33 -12.61
CA TRP A 359 2.38 -3.61 -13.87
C TRP A 359 2.24 -2.10 -13.66
N ASN A 360 1.56 -1.70 -12.59
CA ASN A 360 1.41 -0.29 -12.25
C ASN A 360 2.74 0.39 -11.93
N ASN A 361 3.70 -0.34 -11.40
CA ASN A 361 5.04 0.15 -11.12
C ASN A 361 5.90 0.29 -12.40
N ILE A 362 5.77 -0.64 -13.34
CA ILE A 362 6.62 -0.66 -14.56
C ILE A 362 6.00 0.01 -15.80
N LYS A 363 4.70 0.33 -15.80
CA LYS A 363 3.99 0.83 -16.99
C LYS A 363 4.59 2.10 -17.60
N TYR A 364 5.23 2.95 -16.80
CA TYR A 364 5.91 4.16 -17.30
C TYR A 364 7.27 3.81 -17.91
N ASP A 365 7.97 2.86 -17.33
CA ASP A 365 9.21 2.31 -17.93
C ASP A 365 8.91 1.72 -19.31
N LEU A 366 7.84 0.93 -19.44
CA LEU A 366 7.41 0.36 -20.72
C LEU A 366 7.06 1.41 -21.77
N LYS A 367 6.44 2.52 -21.36
CA LYS A 367 6.19 3.66 -22.27
C LYS A 367 7.50 4.33 -22.72
N THR A 368 8.45 4.49 -21.82
CA THR A 368 9.76 5.05 -22.13
C THR A 368 10.53 4.11 -23.08
N ILE A 369 10.54 2.80 -22.80
CA ILE A 369 11.16 1.79 -23.68
C ILE A 369 10.54 1.83 -25.08
N SER A 370 9.22 1.97 -25.19
CA SER A 370 8.52 2.09 -26.47
C SER A 370 8.88 3.35 -27.26
N SER A 371 9.23 4.45 -26.59
CA SER A 371 9.48 5.76 -27.23
C SER A 371 10.97 6.02 -27.53
N VAL A 372 11.86 5.66 -26.61
CA VAL A 372 13.30 5.98 -26.68
C VAL A 372 14.22 4.75 -26.58
N GLY A 373 13.66 3.55 -26.35
CA GLY A 373 14.43 2.33 -26.14
C GLY A 373 14.86 2.11 -24.69
N TRP A 374 15.80 1.19 -24.49
CA TRP A 374 16.33 0.80 -23.17
C TRP A 374 17.31 1.86 -22.64
N SER A 375 16.78 2.87 -21.99
CA SER A 375 17.56 4.00 -21.49
C SER A 375 18.13 3.73 -20.11
N GLU A 376 19.36 4.19 -19.89
CA GLU A 376 20.04 4.18 -18.60
C GLU A 376 19.28 4.93 -17.49
N SER A 377 18.43 5.88 -17.90
CA SER A 377 17.57 6.65 -16.97
C SER A 377 16.54 5.79 -16.23
N LEU A 378 16.23 4.61 -16.75
CA LEU A 378 15.28 3.66 -16.14
C LEU A 378 15.93 2.76 -15.07
N ILE A 379 17.26 2.79 -14.93
CA ILE A 379 18.00 1.97 -13.98
C ILE A 379 18.18 2.75 -12.68
N PRO A 380 17.67 2.26 -11.54
CA PRO A 380 17.93 2.89 -10.24
C PRO A 380 19.41 2.86 -9.85
N ASP A 381 19.83 3.82 -9.04
CA ASP A 381 21.23 3.93 -8.61
C ASP A 381 21.71 2.72 -7.80
N ASP A 382 20.85 2.15 -6.95
CA ASP A 382 21.15 0.93 -6.18
C ASP A 382 21.45 -0.28 -7.08
N VAL A 383 20.75 -0.42 -8.20
CA VAL A 383 21.03 -1.48 -9.20
C VAL A 383 22.38 -1.25 -9.90
N LEU A 384 22.72 0.00 -10.21
CA LEU A 384 24.05 0.33 -10.77
C LEU A 384 25.15 0.08 -9.75
N ILE A 385 24.96 0.49 -8.50
CA ILE A 385 25.91 0.30 -7.42
C ILE A 385 26.18 -1.18 -7.19
N SER A 386 25.13 -1.96 -6.94
CA SER A 386 25.28 -3.41 -6.68
C SER A 386 25.90 -4.17 -7.85
N THR A 387 25.77 -3.67 -9.08
CA THR A 387 26.29 -4.35 -10.29
C THR A 387 27.72 -3.95 -10.61
N PHE A 388 28.06 -2.66 -10.53
CA PHE A 388 29.34 -2.15 -11.02
C PHE A 388 30.27 -1.63 -9.91
N PHE A 389 29.73 -1.39 -8.69
CA PHE A 389 30.44 -0.74 -7.59
C PHE A 389 30.26 -1.48 -6.27
N SER A 390 30.07 -2.80 -6.31
CA SER A 390 29.87 -3.63 -5.10
C SER A 390 31.03 -3.54 -4.12
N PHE A 391 32.26 -3.35 -4.61
CA PHE A 391 33.43 -3.16 -3.78
C PHE A 391 33.38 -1.83 -3.00
N GLU A 392 33.01 -0.73 -3.67
CA GLU A 392 32.83 0.58 -3.05
C GLU A 392 31.67 0.56 -2.04
N GLU A 393 30.59 -0.15 -2.34
CA GLU A 393 29.46 -0.36 -1.44
C GLU A 393 29.89 -1.08 -0.16
N GLU A 394 30.63 -2.20 -0.28
CA GLU A 394 31.18 -2.92 0.87
C GLU A 394 32.16 -2.06 1.70
N GLU A 395 32.97 -1.19 1.06
CA GLU A 395 33.84 -0.27 1.78
C GLU A 395 33.03 0.75 2.61
N ILE A 396 31.94 1.27 2.05
CA ILE A 396 31.02 2.20 2.73
C ILE A 396 30.36 1.49 3.91
N GLU A 397 29.80 0.29 3.73
CA GLU A 397 29.18 -0.50 4.80
C GLU A 397 30.16 -0.79 5.95
N LYS A 398 31.42 -1.09 5.64
CA LYS A 398 32.49 -1.28 6.66
C LYS A 398 32.77 -0.01 7.45
N ILE A 399 32.71 1.16 6.80
CA ILE A 399 32.90 2.45 7.49
C ILE A 399 31.65 2.76 8.34
N GLU A 400 30.44 2.50 7.83
CA GLU A 400 29.20 2.70 8.57
C GLU A 400 29.12 1.81 9.81
N SER A 401 29.51 0.53 9.69
CA SER A 401 29.58 -0.39 10.83
C SER A 401 30.55 0.09 11.91
N LYS A 402 31.76 0.52 11.50
CA LYS A 402 32.74 1.09 12.43
C LYS A 402 32.26 2.40 13.05
N LEU A 403 31.57 3.23 12.30
CA LEU A 403 31.00 4.47 12.80
C LEU A 403 29.93 4.19 13.87
N ALA A 404 29.03 3.23 13.62
CA ALA A 404 28.02 2.83 14.58
C ALA A 404 28.65 2.26 15.87
N GLU A 405 29.71 1.46 15.76
CA GLU A 405 30.47 0.94 16.90
C GLU A 405 31.09 2.08 17.72
N GLU A 406 31.77 3.03 17.08
CA GLU A 406 32.39 4.17 17.77
C GLU A 406 31.37 5.14 18.37
N GLU A 407 30.22 5.32 17.72
CA GLU A 407 29.09 6.11 18.27
C GLU A 407 28.48 5.43 19.50
N SER A 408 28.38 4.09 19.51
CA SER A 408 27.93 3.33 20.68
C SER A 408 28.92 3.46 21.84
N LEU A 409 30.22 3.27 21.58
CA LEU A 409 31.26 3.44 22.58
C LEU A 409 31.31 4.86 23.16
N LEU A 410 31.14 5.87 22.32
CA LEU A 410 31.05 7.27 22.77
C LEU A 410 29.82 7.48 23.65
N ALA A 411 28.66 6.90 23.30
CA ALA A 411 27.44 7.00 24.09
C ALA A 411 27.60 6.31 25.45
N GLU A 412 28.16 5.10 25.49
CA GLU A 412 28.47 4.36 26.72
C GLU A 412 29.42 5.17 27.63
N THR A 413 30.52 5.70 27.06
CA THR A 413 31.48 6.54 27.82
C THR A 413 30.82 7.81 28.38
N LEU A 414 29.85 8.37 27.70
CA LEU A 414 29.08 9.54 28.18
C LEU A 414 28.06 9.17 29.26
N GLU A 415 27.47 7.99 29.19
CA GLU A 415 26.52 7.49 30.20
C GLU A 415 27.21 7.05 31.51
N GLU A 416 28.48 6.65 31.46
CA GLU A 416 29.27 6.30 32.65
C GLU A 416 29.65 7.52 33.49
N VAL A 417 29.47 8.76 32.95
CA VAL A 417 29.75 9.99 33.69
C VAL A 417 28.59 10.37 34.59
N ASP A 418 28.85 10.40 35.89
CA ASP A 418 27.89 10.91 36.88
C ASP A 418 27.84 12.46 36.78
N TYR A 419 26.88 12.96 36.04
CA TYR A 419 26.73 14.37 35.75
C TYR A 419 25.56 14.97 36.58
N GLU A 420 25.90 15.80 37.56
CA GLU A 420 24.92 16.56 38.32
C GLU A 420 24.49 17.81 37.53
N GLY A 421 23.44 17.70 36.74
CA GLY A 421 22.84 18.76 35.94
C GLY A 421 21.33 18.91 36.15
N GLU A 422 20.68 19.80 35.41
CA GLU A 422 19.22 20.00 35.45
C GLU A 422 18.48 18.70 35.11
N GLU A 423 17.57 18.23 36.00
CA GLU A 423 16.86 16.95 35.92
C GLU A 423 16.06 16.70 34.62
N ASP A 424 15.75 17.73 33.85
CA ASP A 424 14.86 17.65 32.67
C ASP A 424 15.57 17.67 31.30
N LYS A 425 16.93 17.67 31.25
CA LYS A 425 17.64 17.81 29.98
C LYS A 425 18.85 16.88 29.88
N LYS A 426 18.87 15.98 28.89
CA LYS A 426 20.09 15.20 28.60
C LYS A 426 21.23 16.16 28.25
N PRO A 427 22.36 16.13 29.00
CA PRO A 427 23.49 17.03 28.76
C PRO A 427 24.13 16.74 27.41
N SER A 428 24.58 17.78 26.75
CA SER A 428 25.38 17.62 25.54
C SER A 428 26.82 17.15 25.90
N LYS A 429 27.46 16.45 24.95
CA LYS A 429 28.87 16.03 25.09
C LYS A 429 29.76 17.19 25.52
N SER A 430 29.56 18.40 24.98
CA SER A 430 30.35 19.59 25.32
C SER A 430 30.18 20.02 26.79
N GLU A 431 28.96 19.88 27.32
CA GLU A 431 28.64 20.17 28.72
C GLU A 431 29.30 19.16 29.64
N ILE A 432 29.20 17.86 29.33
CA ILE A 432 29.86 16.78 30.10
C ILE A 432 31.37 16.97 30.11
N THR A 433 32.01 17.23 28.96
CA THR A 433 33.46 17.42 28.86
C THR A 433 33.92 18.64 29.64
N LYS A 434 33.17 19.75 29.64
CA LYS A 434 33.47 20.94 30.43
C LYS A 434 33.34 20.67 31.93
N TYR A 435 32.31 19.98 32.34
CA TYR A 435 32.06 19.57 33.72
C TYR A 435 33.26 18.75 34.26
N LEU A 436 33.63 17.66 33.56
CA LEU A 436 34.74 16.80 33.94
C LEU A 436 36.09 17.58 34.04
N LYS A 437 36.35 18.50 33.10
CA LYS A 437 37.55 19.34 33.15
C LYS A 437 37.54 20.30 34.31
N SER A 438 36.37 20.83 34.70
CA SER A 438 36.22 21.71 35.86
C SER A 438 36.46 20.96 37.15
N GLU A 439 35.79 19.82 37.35
CA GLU A 439 35.94 18.94 38.51
C GLU A 439 37.37 18.44 38.68
N ALA A 440 38.02 17.98 37.60
CA ALA A 440 39.41 17.55 37.64
C ALA A 440 40.35 18.66 38.10
N LYS A 441 40.07 19.93 37.76
CA LYS A 441 40.85 21.09 38.20
C LYS A 441 40.67 21.37 39.68
N GLU A 442 39.46 21.28 40.20
CA GLU A 442 39.13 21.47 41.62
C GLU A 442 39.76 20.38 42.48
N LEU A 443 39.67 19.11 42.06
CA LEU A 443 40.33 17.99 42.78
C LEU A 443 41.85 18.12 42.86
N ASN A 444 42.48 18.57 41.80
CA ASN A 444 43.95 18.88 41.84
C ASN A 444 44.27 19.98 42.86
N GLN A 445 43.45 21.02 42.97
CA GLN A 445 43.67 22.10 43.98
C GLN A 445 43.48 21.61 45.42
N LEU A 446 42.66 20.55 45.60
CA LEU A 446 42.44 19.90 46.89
C LEU A 446 43.46 18.79 47.21
N GLY A 447 44.50 18.58 46.38
CA GLY A 447 45.51 17.57 46.56
C GLY A 447 45.04 16.12 46.34
N LYS A 448 43.91 15.92 45.62
CA LYS A 448 43.34 14.63 45.25
C LYS A 448 43.76 14.23 43.84
N ASP A 449 45.10 14.08 43.67
CA ASP A 449 45.69 13.88 42.33
C ASP A 449 45.23 12.60 41.62
N ARG A 450 44.87 11.55 42.37
CA ARG A 450 44.40 10.28 41.81
C ARG A 450 42.99 10.42 41.19
N ASP A 451 42.06 11.03 41.89
CA ASP A 451 40.69 11.25 41.44
C ASP A 451 40.66 12.21 40.25
N ALA A 452 41.49 13.24 40.28
CA ALA A 452 41.66 14.16 39.15
C ALA A 452 42.26 13.50 37.90
N ALA A 453 43.14 12.49 38.07
CA ALA A 453 43.69 11.73 36.95
C ALA A 453 42.64 10.80 36.31
N GLU A 454 41.73 10.26 37.11
CA GLU A 454 40.61 9.42 36.62
C GLU A 454 39.64 10.23 35.75
N LEU A 455 39.23 11.42 36.20
CA LEU A 455 38.38 12.31 35.40
C LEU A 455 39.07 12.78 34.11
N LYS A 456 40.38 13.03 34.14
CA LYS A 456 41.13 13.33 32.90
C LYS A 456 41.14 12.16 31.94
N SER A 457 41.27 10.92 32.44
CA SER A 457 41.22 9.73 31.61
C SER A 457 39.85 9.58 30.93
N GLN A 458 38.74 9.88 31.61
CA GLN A 458 37.41 9.92 31.02
C GLN A 458 37.30 11.00 29.92
N VAL A 459 37.81 12.20 30.15
CA VAL A 459 37.87 13.25 29.12
C VAL A 459 38.65 12.79 27.89
N ASP A 460 39.81 12.19 28.09
CA ASP A 460 40.65 11.69 26.99
C ASP A 460 39.96 10.58 26.21
N ALA A 461 39.22 9.70 26.87
CA ALA A 461 38.40 8.65 26.24
C ALA A 461 37.28 9.26 25.39
N ILE A 462 36.50 10.20 25.93
CA ILE A 462 35.43 10.92 25.20
C ILE A 462 36.02 11.64 23.96
N GLU A 463 37.13 12.38 24.14
CA GLU A 463 37.77 13.11 23.03
C GLU A 463 38.30 12.15 21.95
N LYS A 464 38.87 11.02 22.34
CA LYS A 464 39.37 9.97 21.43
C LYS A 464 38.23 9.42 20.55
N HIS A 465 37.12 8.96 21.16
CA HIS A 465 36.00 8.42 20.42
C HIS A 465 35.32 9.48 19.57
N ASP A 466 35.14 10.71 20.07
CA ASP A 466 34.58 11.83 19.29
C ASP A 466 35.44 12.19 18.07
N ASN A 467 36.77 12.20 18.21
CA ASN A 467 37.67 12.45 17.09
C ASN A 467 37.61 11.32 16.06
N GLN A 468 37.48 10.06 16.52
CA GLN A 468 37.32 8.92 15.63
C GLN A 468 35.96 8.95 14.88
N VAL A 469 34.88 9.28 15.57
CA VAL A 469 33.54 9.50 14.96
C VAL A 469 33.62 10.60 13.89
N LYS A 470 34.24 11.74 14.20
CA LYS A 470 34.41 12.84 13.22
C LYS A 470 35.21 12.41 12.00
N LYS A 471 36.29 11.65 12.21
CA LYS A 471 37.16 11.14 11.13
C LYS A 471 36.38 10.16 10.25
N LEU A 472 35.65 9.21 10.86
CA LEU A 472 34.85 8.24 10.13
C LEU A 472 33.72 8.92 9.36
N LYS A 473 32.98 9.87 9.95
CA LYS A 473 31.95 10.66 9.26
C LYS A 473 32.47 11.39 8.04
N LYS A 474 33.62 12.03 8.18
CA LYS A 474 34.28 12.72 7.04
C LYS A 474 34.70 11.73 5.95
N GLY A 475 35.27 10.59 6.34
CA GLY A 475 35.62 9.51 5.41
C GLY A 475 34.41 8.93 4.70
N LEU A 476 33.32 8.65 5.43
CA LEU A 476 32.06 8.16 4.91
C LEU A 476 31.46 9.13 3.86
N THR A 477 31.35 10.41 4.22
CA THR A 477 30.83 11.44 3.29
C THR A 477 31.67 11.49 2.01
N HIS A 478 32.98 11.42 2.12
CA HIS A 478 33.88 11.46 0.96
C HIS A 478 33.67 10.23 0.05
N LYS A 479 33.58 9.02 0.62
CA LYS A 479 33.37 7.78 -0.13
C LYS A 479 31.97 7.73 -0.77
N GLN A 480 30.94 8.18 -0.07
CA GLN A 480 29.58 8.30 -0.62
C GLN A 480 29.52 9.31 -1.78
N ASP A 481 30.20 10.45 -1.68
CA ASP A 481 30.26 11.45 -2.75
C ASP A 481 31.08 10.96 -3.95
N GLU A 482 32.15 10.20 -3.73
CA GLU A 482 32.93 9.54 -4.79
C GLU A 482 32.07 8.50 -5.52
N LEU A 483 31.35 7.65 -4.79
CA LEU A 483 30.45 6.65 -5.36
C LEU A 483 29.34 7.29 -6.19
N LYS A 484 28.67 8.34 -5.68
CA LYS A 484 27.67 9.11 -6.45
C LYS A 484 28.25 9.67 -7.75
N HIS A 485 29.47 10.16 -7.71
CA HIS A 485 30.15 10.66 -8.91
C HIS A 485 30.42 9.55 -9.91
N LYS A 486 30.92 8.38 -9.48
CA LYS A 486 31.13 7.19 -10.33
C LYS A 486 29.82 6.70 -10.95
N VAL A 487 28.72 6.65 -10.18
CA VAL A 487 27.39 6.27 -10.69
C VAL A 487 26.91 7.23 -11.78
N LEU A 488 27.07 8.54 -11.57
CA LEU A 488 26.71 9.55 -12.58
C LEU A 488 27.54 9.37 -13.86
N LEU A 489 28.84 9.17 -13.74
CA LEU A 489 29.73 8.94 -14.89
C LEU A 489 29.39 7.65 -15.64
N LYS A 490 29.09 6.57 -14.91
CA LYS A 490 28.67 5.28 -15.49
C LYS A 490 27.38 5.43 -16.30
N ARG A 491 26.49 6.31 -15.85
CA ARG A 491 25.21 6.61 -16.50
C ARG A 491 25.33 7.51 -17.72
N LEU A 492 26.00 8.65 -17.59
CA LEU A 492 26.03 9.72 -18.60
C LEU A 492 27.25 9.67 -19.54
N GLY A 493 28.27 8.90 -19.18
CA GLY A 493 29.55 8.93 -19.88
C GLY A 493 30.33 10.25 -19.67
N SER A 494 31.49 10.39 -20.33
CA SER A 494 32.35 11.56 -20.21
C SER A 494 31.65 12.85 -20.70
N GLU A 495 31.14 12.86 -21.92
CA GLU A 495 30.54 14.06 -22.54
C GLU A 495 29.25 14.48 -21.85
N GLY A 496 28.36 13.52 -21.49
CA GLY A 496 27.14 13.82 -20.75
C GLY A 496 27.41 14.36 -19.36
N SER A 497 28.41 13.84 -18.67
CA SER A 497 28.83 14.31 -17.34
C SER A 497 29.47 15.69 -17.40
N LYS A 498 30.31 15.97 -18.40
CA LYS A 498 30.88 17.32 -18.63
C LYS A 498 29.76 18.34 -18.84
N LYS A 499 28.78 18.02 -19.67
CA LYS A 499 27.62 18.88 -19.90
C LYS A 499 26.85 19.11 -18.60
N HIS A 500 26.53 18.04 -17.87
CA HIS A 500 25.80 18.13 -16.59
C HIS A 500 26.50 19.03 -15.57
N PHE A 501 27.83 18.87 -15.37
CA PHE A 501 28.56 19.71 -14.42
C PHE A 501 28.70 21.15 -14.90
N ASN A 502 28.88 21.40 -16.21
CA ASN A 502 28.89 22.75 -16.76
C ASN A 502 27.56 23.46 -16.54
N ASP A 503 26.40 22.78 -16.80
CA ASP A 503 25.07 23.35 -16.56
C ASP A 503 24.87 23.71 -15.08
N LEU A 504 25.34 22.86 -14.15
CA LEU A 504 25.29 23.13 -12.70
C LEU A 504 26.20 24.30 -12.28
N ILE A 505 27.39 24.42 -12.86
CA ILE A 505 28.32 25.51 -12.59
C ILE A 505 27.71 26.83 -13.09
N GLU A 506 27.15 26.85 -14.29
CA GLU A 506 26.47 28.03 -14.85
C GLU A 506 25.32 28.48 -13.96
N GLN A 507 24.46 27.54 -13.53
CA GLN A 507 23.37 27.85 -12.61
C GLN A 507 23.87 28.41 -11.26
N ALA A 508 24.90 27.79 -10.68
CA ALA A 508 25.48 28.27 -9.41
C ALA A 508 26.14 29.65 -9.55
N GLN A 509 26.76 29.95 -10.69
CA GLN A 509 27.32 31.26 -11.00
C GLN A 509 26.24 32.34 -11.16
N GLU A 510 25.11 32.01 -11.81
CA GLU A 510 23.95 32.93 -11.88
C GLU A 510 23.39 33.22 -10.48
N ASP A 511 23.25 32.19 -9.65
CA ASP A 511 22.71 32.34 -8.29
C ASP A 511 23.70 33.13 -7.40
N LEU A 512 25.00 32.94 -7.58
CA LEU A 512 26.03 33.72 -6.93
C LEU A 512 25.92 35.20 -7.33
N LYS A 513 25.81 35.50 -8.61
CA LYS A 513 25.63 36.86 -9.12
C LYS A 513 24.39 37.53 -8.53
N LYS A 514 23.23 36.82 -8.51
CA LYS A 514 21.99 37.31 -7.87
C LYS A 514 22.20 37.58 -6.37
N ALA A 515 22.93 36.71 -5.67
CA ALA A 515 23.23 36.90 -4.25
C ALA A 515 24.20 38.06 -4.00
N GLU A 516 25.16 38.30 -4.88
CA GLU A 516 26.11 39.44 -4.82
C GLU A 516 25.46 40.78 -5.15
N GLU A 517 24.45 40.80 -6.06
CA GLU A 517 23.69 41.98 -6.43
C GLU A 517 22.53 42.33 -5.48
N SER A 518 22.13 41.38 -4.61
CA SER A 518 21.03 41.58 -3.65
C SER A 518 21.40 42.60 -2.58
N SER A 519 20.51 43.54 -2.30
CA SER A 519 20.66 44.49 -1.18
C SER A 519 20.15 43.97 0.17
N GLU A 520 19.58 42.76 0.21
CA GLU A 520 19.01 42.15 1.42
C GLU A 520 20.13 41.54 2.31
N GLU A 521 20.05 41.76 3.61
CA GLU A 521 20.98 41.14 4.58
C GLU A 521 20.80 39.63 4.68
N LYS A 522 19.57 39.12 4.37
CA LYS A 522 19.24 37.69 4.41
C LYS A 522 18.62 37.25 3.08
N ILE A 523 19.14 36.19 2.52
CA ILE A 523 18.62 35.50 1.34
C ILE A 523 18.07 34.14 1.81
N HIS A 524 16.78 33.88 1.54
CA HIS A 524 16.08 32.66 2.03
C HIS A 524 16.28 32.37 3.52
N GLY A 525 16.27 33.45 4.35
CA GLY A 525 16.40 33.35 5.82
C GLY A 525 17.85 33.14 6.34
N LYS A 526 18.84 33.01 5.45
CA LYS A 526 20.27 32.87 5.80
C LYS A 526 21.03 34.19 5.55
N ASN A 527 22.08 34.43 6.34
CA ASN A 527 22.93 35.58 6.13
C ASN A 527 23.54 35.56 4.71
N ARG A 528 23.45 36.70 3.99
CA ARG A 528 23.91 36.85 2.61
C ARG A 528 25.38 36.40 2.43
N THR A 529 26.26 36.80 3.32
CA THR A 529 27.68 36.42 3.24
C THR A 529 27.88 34.90 3.33
N THR A 530 27.08 34.24 4.16
CA THR A 530 27.09 32.76 4.29
C THR A 530 26.62 32.10 2.98
N VAL A 531 25.57 32.62 2.35
CA VAL A 531 25.05 32.11 1.07
C VAL A 531 26.10 32.26 -0.04
N ILE A 532 26.74 33.44 -0.14
CA ILE A 532 27.81 33.72 -1.12
C ILE A 532 28.98 32.75 -0.93
N ASN A 533 29.43 32.57 0.31
CA ASN A 533 30.57 31.69 0.60
C ASN A 533 30.25 30.21 0.28
N ASN A 534 29.04 29.78 0.56
CA ASN A 534 28.59 28.42 0.21
C ASN A 534 28.56 28.24 -1.31
N LEU A 535 27.98 29.16 -2.06
CA LEU A 535 27.92 29.09 -3.53
C LEU A 535 29.31 29.06 -4.16
N LYS A 536 30.27 29.89 -3.67
CA LYS A 536 31.66 29.83 -4.11
C LYS A 536 32.35 28.49 -3.84
N LYS A 537 32.03 27.90 -2.68
CA LYS A 537 32.54 26.57 -2.32
C LYS A 537 31.91 25.48 -3.23
N ASP A 538 30.61 25.56 -3.49
CA ASP A 538 29.92 24.60 -4.33
C ASP A 538 30.43 24.64 -5.76
N ILE A 539 30.66 25.83 -6.34
CA ILE A 539 31.31 26.01 -7.65
C ILE A 539 32.66 25.32 -7.68
N SER A 540 33.52 25.58 -6.69
CA SER A 540 34.84 24.98 -6.63
C SER A 540 34.81 23.43 -6.55
N VAL A 541 33.84 22.87 -5.83
CA VAL A 541 33.63 21.42 -5.76
C VAL A 541 33.17 20.85 -7.12
N LEU A 542 32.28 21.55 -7.82
CA LEU A 542 31.82 21.15 -9.14
C LEU A 542 32.93 21.21 -10.20
N GLU A 543 33.72 22.27 -10.19
CA GLU A 543 34.90 22.42 -11.07
C GLU A 543 35.95 21.30 -10.83
N LYS A 544 36.18 20.91 -9.56
CA LYS A 544 37.02 19.79 -9.22
C LYS A 544 36.48 18.47 -9.78
N LYS A 545 35.19 18.19 -9.60
CA LYS A 545 34.51 17.01 -10.17
C LYS A 545 34.60 16.98 -11.68
N LEU A 546 34.45 18.12 -12.33
CA LEU A 546 34.59 18.25 -13.79
C LEU A 546 36.01 17.89 -14.25
N ALA A 547 37.03 18.32 -13.52
CA ALA A 547 38.43 18.02 -13.84
C ALA A 547 38.81 16.53 -13.62
N GLU A 548 38.14 15.85 -12.71
CA GLU A 548 38.41 14.44 -12.38
C GLU A 548 37.68 13.43 -13.32
N ILE A 549 36.82 13.88 -14.24
CA ILE A 549 35.98 13.01 -15.09
C ILE A 549 36.79 11.94 -15.83
N GLU A 550 37.85 12.35 -16.55
CA GLU A 550 38.61 11.41 -17.39
C GLU A 550 39.29 10.31 -16.58
N GLY A 551 39.88 10.70 -15.41
CA GLY A 551 40.51 9.75 -14.51
C GLY A 551 39.52 8.71 -13.94
N PHE A 552 38.31 9.13 -13.61
CA PHE A 552 37.27 8.21 -13.14
C PHE A 552 36.71 7.35 -14.26
N MET A 553 36.53 7.88 -15.48
CA MET A 553 36.01 7.11 -16.62
C MET A 553 36.87 5.87 -16.92
N ASP A 554 38.19 6.02 -16.85
CA ASP A 554 39.12 4.90 -17.02
C ASP A 554 38.94 3.84 -15.90
N SER A 555 38.73 4.29 -14.66
CA SER A 555 38.58 3.39 -13.50
C SER A 555 37.27 2.60 -13.47
N ILE A 556 36.18 3.16 -14.05
CA ILE A 556 34.84 2.54 -14.04
C ILE A 556 34.54 1.73 -15.34
N GLY A 557 35.50 1.63 -16.26
CA GLY A 557 35.30 0.91 -17.53
C GLY A 557 34.27 1.56 -18.46
N GLY A 558 34.23 2.90 -18.49
CA GLY A 558 33.36 3.67 -19.39
C GLY A 558 31.87 3.73 -19.02
N MET A 559 31.07 4.26 -19.93
CA MET A 559 29.63 4.35 -19.81
C MET A 559 28.97 2.96 -19.89
N ILE A 560 27.77 2.82 -19.32
CA ILE A 560 26.99 1.59 -19.45
C ILE A 560 26.56 1.37 -20.92
N GLU A 561 26.74 0.14 -21.40
CA GLU A 561 26.35 -0.23 -22.75
C GLU A 561 24.83 -0.45 -22.86
N PRO A 562 24.20 -0.17 -24.04
CA PRO A 562 22.76 -0.38 -24.24
C PRO A 562 22.29 -1.82 -23.96
N ALA A 563 23.15 -2.82 -24.24
CA ALA A 563 22.86 -4.22 -23.95
C ALA A 563 22.76 -4.47 -22.43
N ASP A 564 23.67 -3.87 -21.65
CA ASP A 564 23.65 -3.96 -20.19
C ASP A 564 22.45 -3.21 -19.61
N CYS A 565 22.07 -2.06 -20.17
CA CYS A 565 20.86 -1.35 -19.78
C CYS A 565 19.63 -2.26 -19.85
N LYS A 566 19.45 -2.98 -20.95
CA LYS A 566 18.35 -3.94 -21.12
C LYS A 566 18.35 -5.02 -20.03
N ILE A 567 19.51 -5.63 -19.77
CA ILE A 567 19.66 -6.68 -18.76
C ILE A 567 19.28 -6.15 -17.38
N LEU A 568 19.77 -4.97 -17.00
CA LEU A 568 19.53 -4.39 -15.68
C LEU A 568 18.07 -3.94 -15.50
N ILE A 569 17.45 -3.38 -16.53
CA ILE A 569 16.04 -2.99 -16.49
C ILE A 569 15.16 -4.23 -16.35
N LEU A 570 15.45 -5.31 -17.10
CA LEU A 570 14.73 -6.57 -16.98
C LEU A 570 14.92 -7.19 -15.59
N ARG A 571 16.14 -7.16 -15.02
CA ARG A 571 16.40 -7.59 -13.65
C ARG A 571 15.57 -6.79 -12.65
N LYS A 572 15.58 -5.45 -12.73
CA LYS A 572 14.74 -4.57 -11.91
C LYS A 572 13.26 -4.97 -11.98
N HIS A 573 12.75 -5.21 -13.19
CA HIS A 573 11.34 -5.60 -13.36
C HIS A 573 11.05 -6.96 -12.74
N PHE A 574 11.98 -7.92 -12.85
CA PHE A 574 11.85 -9.22 -12.18
C PHE A 574 11.89 -9.10 -10.66
N ASP A 575 12.81 -8.31 -10.11
CA ASP A 575 12.92 -8.12 -8.66
C ASP A 575 11.64 -7.48 -8.10
N LEU A 576 11.05 -6.51 -8.82
CA LEU A 576 9.79 -5.89 -8.44
C LEU A 576 8.63 -6.89 -8.37
N ILE A 577 8.49 -7.79 -9.37
CA ILE A 577 7.39 -8.77 -9.34
C ILE A 577 7.67 -9.88 -8.31
N ASN A 578 8.91 -10.28 -8.13
CA ASN A 578 9.29 -11.27 -7.13
C ASN A 578 9.06 -10.75 -5.70
N ASN A 579 9.35 -9.48 -5.45
CA ASN A 579 9.04 -8.83 -4.18
C ASN A 579 7.54 -8.76 -3.93
N GLU A 580 6.76 -8.44 -4.97
CA GLU A 580 5.31 -8.41 -4.87
C GLU A 580 4.73 -9.81 -4.60
N LEU A 581 5.22 -10.84 -5.29
CA LEU A 581 4.86 -12.23 -5.01
C LEU A 581 5.16 -12.61 -3.56
N ASN A 582 6.38 -12.33 -3.08
CA ASN A 582 6.75 -12.63 -1.70
C ASN A 582 5.86 -11.92 -0.67
N ARG A 583 5.40 -10.70 -0.97
CA ARG A 583 4.45 -9.97 -0.13
C ARG A 583 3.12 -10.72 0.01
N TYR A 584 2.56 -11.22 -1.10
CA TYR A 584 1.33 -12.02 -1.08
C TYR A 584 1.52 -13.35 -0.36
N LEU A 585 2.60 -14.08 -0.63
CA LEU A 585 2.91 -15.35 0.03
C LEU A 585 3.05 -15.18 1.55
N ASN A 586 3.74 -14.12 1.99
CA ASN A 586 3.87 -13.82 3.41
C ASN A 586 2.54 -13.42 4.06
N ASN A 587 1.62 -12.79 3.33
CA ASN A 587 0.27 -12.51 3.84
C ASN A 587 -0.52 -13.80 4.06
N GLU A 588 -0.47 -14.75 3.11
CA GLU A 588 -1.11 -16.05 3.26
C GLU A 588 -0.50 -16.87 4.41
N LYS A 589 0.83 -16.90 4.52
CA LYS A 589 1.52 -17.53 5.66
C LYS A 589 1.11 -16.90 6.99
N ARG A 590 1.00 -15.56 7.05
CA ARG A 590 0.54 -14.86 8.25
C ARG A 590 -0.92 -15.21 8.60
N ALA A 591 -1.79 -15.35 7.60
CA ALA A 591 -3.16 -15.80 7.82
C ALA A 591 -3.19 -17.21 8.46
N LEU A 592 -2.37 -18.15 7.97
CA LEU A 592 -2.21 -19.48 8.56
C LEU A 592 -1.71 -19.41 10.01
N ILE A 593 -0.70 -18.60 10.29
CA ILE A 593 -0.18 -18.38 11.64
C ILE A 593 -1.29 -17.84 12.56
N THR A 594 -2.01 -16.82 12.13
CA THR A 594 -3.09 -16.19 12.91
C THR A 594 -4.20 -17.17 13.27
N ILE A 595 -4.59 -18.08 12.36
CA ILE A 595 -5.58 -19.11 12.64
C ILE A 595 -5.13 -20.00 13.82
N LEU A 596 -3.87 -20.44 13.82
CA LEU A 596 -3.33 -21.32 14.87
C LEU A 596 -3.08 -20.56 16.18
N GLU A 597 -2.66 -19.31 16.10
CA GLU A 597 -2.55 -18.42 17.27
C GLU A 597 -3.91 -18.14 17.92
N ASN A 598 -4.98 -17.99 17.13
CA ASN A 598 -6.34 -17.83 17.64
C ASN A 598 -6.81 -19.06 18.43
N PHE A 599 -6.44 -20.30 18.01
CA PHE A 599 -6.72 -21.51 18.82
C PHE A 599 -5.97 -21.48 20.14
N TRP A 600 -4.74 -20.97 20.15
CA TRP A 600 -3.97 -20.77 21.37
C TRP A 600 -4.68 -19.79 22.31
N ASP A 601 -4.99 -18.61 21.85
CA ASP A 601 -5.62 -17.56 22.65
C ASP A 601 -6.98 -18.02 23.20
N LYS A 602 -7.73 -18.80 22.40
CA LYS A 602 -9.09 -19.23 22.73
C LYS A 602 -9.13 -20.42 23.70
N TYR A 603 -8.18 -21.36 23.63
CA TYR A 603 -8.31 -22.65 24.29
C TYR A 603 -7.12 -23.08 25.17
N LYS A 604 -6.02 -22.33 25.22
CA LYS A 604 -4.82 -22.73 25.97
C LYS A 604 -5.08 -22.81 27.48
N VAL A 605 -5.82 -21.87 28.01
CA VAL A 605 -6.12 -21.78 29.45
C VAL A 605 -7.60 -22.04 29.69
N PRO A 606 -7.99 -23.19 30.19
CA PRO A 606 -9.40 -23.48 30.50
C PRO A 606 -9.87 -22.76 31.78
N SER A 607 -11.15 -22.42 31.81
CA SER A 607 -11.75 -21.71 32.95
C SER A 607 -11.56 -22.45 34.29
N LYS A 608 -11.55 -23.78 34.27
CA LYS A 608 -11.29 -24.61 35.45
C LYS A 608 -9.92 -24.39 36.08
N GLU A 609 -8.89 -24.24 35.23
CA GLU A 609 -7.53 -23.96 35.67
C GLU A 609 -7.42 -22.61 36.33
N LEU A 610 -8.07 -21.58 35.72
CA LEU A 610 -8.15 -20.25 36.30
C LEU A 610 -8.89 -20.21 37.62
N GLU A 611 -9.96 -21.02 37.77
CA GLU A 611 -10.66 -21.18 39.05
C GLU A 611 -9.80 -21.82 40.13
N GLU A 612 -9.01 -22.84 39.77
CA GLU A 612 -8.08 -23.51 40.69
C GLU A 612 -6.93 -22.58 41.11
N GLU A 613 -6.34 -21.84 40.16
CA GLU A 613 -5.32 -20.83 40.47
C GLU A 613 -5.86 -19.71 41.37
N ARG A 614 -7.06 -19.22 41.05
CA ARG A 614 -7.75 -18.24 41.91
C ARG A 614 -7.97 -18.78 43.31
N ALA A 615 -8.38 -20.03 43.45
CA ALA A 615 -8.60 -20.64 44.76
C ALA A 615 -7.29 -20.74 45.58
N LYS A 616 -6.18 -21.13 44.90
CA LYS A 616 -4.83 -21.18 45.52
C LYS A 616 -4.37 -19.78 45.96
N ALA A 617 -4.44 -18.79 45.04
CA ALA A 617 -4.04 -17.42 45.34
C ALA A 617 -4.85 -16.84 46.50
N LYS A 618 -6.17 -17.15 46.58
CA LYS A 618 -7.03 -16.72 47.66
C LYS A 618 -6.60 -17.39 48.98
N GLN A 619 -6.28 -18.70 48.96
CA GLN A 619 -5.80 -19.39 50.15
C GLN A 619 -4.48 -18.80 50.67
N GLU A 620 -3.54 -18.53 49.77
CA GLU A 620 -2.25 -17.90 50.10
C GLU A 620 -2.47 -16.48 50.70
N LEU A 621 -3.37 -15.71 50.12
CA LEU A 621 -3.74 -14.40 50.67
C LEU A 621 -4.34 -14.50 52.05
N ASP A 622 -5.28 -15.43 52.27
CA ASP A 622 -5.89 -15.68 53.60
C ASP A 622 -4.85 -16.11 54.64
N GLU A 623 -3.86 -16.94 54.24
CA GLU A 623 -2.74 -17.31 55.12
C GLU A 623 -1.86 -16.09 55.48
N TYR A 624 -1.56 -15.20 54.52
CA TYR A 624 -0.83 -13.95 54.81
C TYR A 624 -1.61 -13.01 55.72
N LEU A 625 -2.93 -12.85 55.50
CA LEU A 625 -3.79 -12.03 56.32
C LEU A 625 -3.91 -12.55 57.75
N ASN A 626 -3.98 -13.90 57.93
CA ASN A 626 -3.93 -14.56 59.23
C ASN A 626 -2.58 -14.34 59.93
N LYS A 627 -1.44 -14.47 59.24
CA LYS A 627 -0.11 -14.16 59.78
C LYS A 627 0.02 -12.71 60.24
N LEU A 628 -0.60 -11.80 59.55
CA LEU A 628 -0.65 -10.38 59.86
C LEU A 628 -1.69 -10.05 60.94
N ARG A 629 -2.47 -11.03 61.44
CA ARG A 629 -3.59 -10.87 62.38
C ARG A 629 -4.65 -9.87 61.89
N TYR A 630 -4.86 -9.78 60.58
CA TYR A 630 -5.79 -8.81 59.98
C TYR A 630 -7.26 -9.09 60.33
N TYR A 631 -7.60 -10.35 60.62
CA TYR A 631 -8.94 -10.76 61.00
C TYR A 631 -9.18 -10.76 62.53
N ASP A 632 -8.16 -10.44 63.35
CA ASP A 632 -8.26 -10.39 64.80
C ASP A 632 -8.64 -9.01 65.35
N GLY A 633 -9.08 -8.07 64.47
CA GLY A 633 -9.44 -6.68 64.81
C GLY A 633 -10.94 -6.40 64.89
#